data_2bdfcb999ddb85701a8b2df2e3f6773c
#
_entry.id   2bdfcb999ddb85701a8b2df2e3f6773c
#
_cell.length_a   1.000
_cell.length_b   1.000
_cell.length_c   1.000
_cell.angle_alpha   90.00
_cell.angle_beta   90.00
_cell.angle_gamma   90.00
#
_symmetry.space_group_name_H-M   'P 1'
#
loop_
_entity.id
_entity.type
_entity.pdbx_description
1 polymer ?
#
loop_
_entity_poly.entity_id
_entity_poly.type
_entity_poly.pdbx_seq_one_letter_code
_entity_poly.pdbx_strand_id
1 'polypeptide(L)'
;MKRLLLLFCALILTGGLYAQDIRALIANAGDSNDYPSAGKITIFDTTLVDVQETGLSYVHIHKLDKILTAKGALDLSVIKYGYDPLSAYVDIKMVKVHHSDGRTTDFDVTQVIDYPAPARAIYWGAREKMLEIGRLYPGDAVEVVFFKKGYTYALLAGEEDDERYIPPMRGHYYDIVEFFSNEPVLEKCYEVIIPSSKELQYEFYNGEVRSSVKFREDTKIYSFTKKDIMPMKRESGMVAWSDVAPKLLLSTSPDWYAKSRWFYGVNEDFGSFESTPEIDAKVNEILKDAKDEMDSIAKLTHWCADEIRYSGISMGEGEGYTLHTGEMTFTDRCGVCKDKAGMLITMLRAAGFKSYAAMTMAGSRIDYIPADQFNHSITVVQLHNGEYMILDPTWVPFVRELWSSREQQQNYLMGLPEGADLMETPISPPENHYLYINGNSEIKNNGTLTGTFTIEAEGQSDAAVRGVFTYAPIATWHDNLEKELLKVSPNAILKEVTHTKNSDYQNTPVKMTYTYEIPNYAMVTEDEVIFTPFVAKGVYQRAMGHLYTNTSYEERVYPFRTGCSLLLEMNEEVKLPKYKEVVYLPEAEAVSGKGADYSGSYEVSKRILTFNQKVTIKKRIFQPEDWSSFKTAVNNQRYMMEEPVILAR
;
A
#
# COMPACT_ATOMS: atom_id res chain seq x y z
N MET A 1 43.13 -12.77 0.95
CA MET A 1 43.79 -13.12 2.22
C MET A 1 44.29 -11.90 3.01
N LYS A 2 45.05 -10.96 2.46
CA LYS A 2 45.49 -9.75 3.22
C LYS A 2 44.35 -8.83 3.69
N ARG A 3 43.27 -8.67 2.91
CA ARG A 3 42.07 -7.87 3.31
C ARG A 3 41.24 -8.56 4.40
N LEU A 4 41.16 -9.92 4.40
CA LEU A 4 40.49 -10.66 5.46
C LEU A 4 41.22 -10.50 6.82
N LEU A 5 42.57 -10.41 6.81
CA LEU A 5 43.34 -10.16 8.01
C LEU A 5 43.20 -8.72 8.50
N LEU A 6 43.03 -7.74 7.60
CA LEU A 6 42.76 -6.34 7.95
C LEU A 6 41.32 -6.12 8.50
N LEU A 7 40.35 -6.88 8.02
CA LEU A 7 39.01 -6.91 8.61
C LEU A 7 39.03 -7.48 10.05
N PHE A 8 39.81 -8.53 10.27
CA PHE A 8 40.01 -9.07 11.63
C PHE A 8 40.75 -8.09 12.55
N CYS A 9 41.71 -7.31 12.01
CA CYS A 9 42.38 -6.22 12.75
C CYS A 9 41.49 -4.97 12.93
N ALA A 10 40.57 -4.67 11.97
CA ALA A 10 39.59 -3.59 12.14
C ALA A 10 38.53 -3.95 13.19
N LEU A 11 38.08 -5.20 13.25
CA LEU A 11 37.26 -5.70 14.35
C LEU A 11 37.99 -5.65 15.70
N ILE A 12 39.32 -5.87 15.72
CA ILE A 12 40.12 -5.76 16.96
C ILE A 12 40.38 -4.29 17.33
N LEU A 13 40.47 -3.37 16.37
CA LEU A 13 40.69 -1.92 16.64
C LEU A 13 39.36 -1.20 16.96
N THR A 14 38.23 -1.63 16.47
CA THR A 14 36.89 -1.21 16.95
C THR A 14 36.51 -1.97 18.22
N GLY A 15 36.97 -3.20 18.41
CA GLY A 15 36.83 -3.98 19.64
C GLY A 15 37.52 -3.35 20.87
N GLY A 16 38.46 -2.43 20.69
CA GLY A 16 39.08 -1.68 21.78
C GLY A 16 38.18 -0.57 22.38
N LEU A 17 37.12 -0.17 21.69
CA LEU A 17 36.08 0.73 22.20
C LEU A 17 34.83 -0.03 22.68
N TYR A 18 34.69 -1.32 22.39
CA TYR A 18 33.53 -2.18 22.72
C TYR A 18 33.90 -3.31 23.72
N ALA A 19 34.97 -3.19 24.45
CA ALA A 19 35.14 -3.95 25.70
C ALA A 19 34.29 -3.33 26.84
N GLN A 20 33.15 -2.69 26.51
CA GLN A 20 32.15 -2.38 27.51
C GLN A 20 31.63 -3.70 28.05
N ASP A 21 31.66 -3.84 29.39
CA ASP A 21 31.10 -5.00 30.06
C ASP A 21 29.60 -5.17 29.64
N ILE A 22 29.29 -6.16 28.82
CA ILE A 22 27.93 -6.48 28.36
C ILE A 22 26.97 -6.54 29.55
N ARG A 23 27.44 -7.03 30.70
CA ARG A 23 26.63 -7.10 31.91
C ARG A 23 26.31 -5.71 32.47
N ALA A 24 27.27 -4.78 32.42
CA ALA A 24 27.02 -3.40 32.83
C ALA A 24 26.00 -2.73 31.91
N LEU A 25 26.05 -2.99 30.58
CA LEU A 25 25.05 -2.51 29.62
C LEU A 25 23.67 -3.07 29.95
N ILE A 26 23.55 -4.37 30.20
CA ILE A 26 22.27 -5.02 30.54
C ILE A 26 21.71 -4.46 31.86
N ALA A 27 22.57 -4.26 32.86
CA ALA A 27 22.15 -3.72 34.16
C ALA A 27 21.63 -2.27 34.06
N ASN A 28 22.27 -1.46 33.23
CA ASN A 28 21.93 -0.04 33.05
C ASN A 28 20.81 0.25 32.05
N ALA A 29 20.30 -0.78 31.33
CA ALA A 29 19.35 -0.58 30.26
C ALA A 29 17.90 -0.27 30.71
N GLY A 30 17.66 -0.25 32.04
CA GLY A 30 16.30 -0.10 32.57
C GLY A 30 15.51 -1.41 32.64
N ASP A 31 14.27 -1.31 33.11
CA ASP A 31 13.37 -2.46 33.29
C ASP A 31 11.92 -2.14 32.84
N SER A 32 10.97 -3.01 33.20
CA SER A 32 9.56 -2.87 32.87
C SER A 32 8.87 -1.67 33.56
N ASN A 33 9.48 -1.06 34.60
CA ASN A 33 8.98 0.15 35.22
C ASN A 33 9.36 1.38 34.40
N ASP A 34 10.57 1.37 33.81
CA ASP A 34 11.05 2.43 32.92
C ASP A 34 10.33 2.38 31.56
N TYR A 35 9.96 1.17 31.10
CA TYR A 35 9.32 0.92 29.80
C TYR A 35 8.05 0.05 29.93
N PRO A 36 6.96 0.56 30.53
CA PRO A 36 5.80 -0.25 30.94
C PRO A 36 5.03 -0.91 29.81
N SER A 37 5.15 -0.41 28.57
CA SER A 37 4.47 -0.96 27.39
C SER A 37 5.35 -1.87 26.53
N ALA A 38 6.64 -2.02 26.87
CA ALA A 38 7.63 -2.73 26.05
C ALA A 38 7.72 -4.21 26.45
N GLY A 39 7.79 -5.09 25.46
CA GLY A 39 8.10 -6.50 25.67
C GLY A 39 9.59 -6.74 25.92
N LYS A 40 10.41 -5.95 25.27
CA LYS A 40 11.87 -5.98 25.33
C LYS A 40 12.44 -4.58 25.08
N ILE A 41 13.72 -4.42 25.31
CA ILE A 41 14.48 -3.24 24.92
C ILE A 41 15.73 -3.67 24.15
N THR A 42 15.98 -3.05 23.01
CA THR A 42 17.24 -3.23 22.28
C THR A 42 18.29 -2.29 22.87
N ILE A 43 19.31 -2.86 23.50
CA ILE A 43 20.39 -2.08 24.12
C ILE A 43 21.29 -1.48 23.05
N PHE A 44 21.67 -2.28 22.07
CA PHE A 44 22.31 -1.81 20.85
C PHE A 44 21.91 -2.65 19.63
N ASP A 45 21.92 -1.99 18.48
CA ASP A 45 21.75 -2.57 17.14
C ASP A 45 22.80 -1.95 16.23
N THR A 46 23.88 -2.69 15.99
CA THR A 46 25.01 -2.21 15.20
C THR A 46 25.10 -3.00 13.90
N THR A 47 25.05 -2.30 12.78
CA THR A 47 25.22 -2.87 11.45
C THR A 47 26.47 -2.29 10.81
N LEU A 48 27.37 -3.16 10.36
CA LEU A 48 28.56 -2.81 9.57
C LEU A 48 28.44 -3.43 8.18
N VAL A 49 28.50 -2.59 7.16
CA VAL A 49 28.46 -2.99 5.74
C VAL A 49 29.80 -2.69 5.08
N ASP A 50 30.38 -3.68 4.40
CA ASP A 50 31.58 -3.52 3.58
C ASP A 50 31.21 -3.77 2.12
N VAL A 51 31.14 -2.71 1.31
CA VAL A 51 30.76 -2.73 -0.09
C VAL A 51 32.00 -2.86 -0.97
N GLN A 52 31.98 -3.82 -1.87
CA GLN A 52 33.08 -4.09 -2.81
C GLN A 52 32.92 -3.28 -4.11
N GLU A 53 33.97 -3.21 -4.93
CA GLU A 53 33.93 -2.57 -6.26
C GLU A 53 32.81 -3.11 -7.17
N THR A 54 32.51 -4.39 -7.05
CA THR A 54 31.44 -5.07 -7.80
C THR A 54 30.02 -4.75 -7.29
N GLY A 55 29.88 -4.01 -6.19
CA GLY A 55 28.59 -3.81 -5.51
C GLY A 55 28.22 -4.94 -4.53
N LEU A 56 29.00 -6.03 -4.49
CA LEU A 56 28.84 -7.08 -3.49
C LEU A 56 29.04 -6.48 -2.09
N SER A 57 28.16 -6.79 -1.15
CA SER A 57 28.28 -6.32 0.24
C SER A 57 28.46 -7.48 1.22
N TYR A 58 29.27 -7.24 2.25
CA TYR A 58 29.39 -8.07 3.43
C TYR A 58 28.81 -7.29 4.61
N VAL A 59 27.75 -7.83 5.23
CA VAL A 59 27.02 -7.17 6.30
C VAL A 59 27.18 -7.96 7.58
N HIS A 60 27.59 -7.29 8.63
CA HIS A 60 27.66 -7.82 9.99
C HIS A 60 26.68 -7.06 10.87
N ILE A 61 25.75 -7.77 11.50
CA ILE A 61 24.77 -7.20 12.43
C ILE A 61 25.05 -7.77 13.80
N HIS A 62 25.28 -6.90 14.78
CA HIS A 62 25.46 -7.27 16.18
C HIS A 62 24.39 -6.58 17.02
N LYS A 63 23.60 -7.37 17.74
CA LYS A 63 22.43 -6.88 18.45
C LYS A 63 22.36 -7.49 19.85
N LEU A 64 21.91 -6.67 20.83
CA LEU A 64 21.66 -7.08 22.20
C LEU A 64 20.26 -6.62 22.62
N ASP A 65 19.36 -7.58 22.86
CA ASP A 65 18.00 -7.35 23.32
C ASP A 65 17.82 -7.82 24.77
N LYS A 66 17.34 -6.97 25.69
CA LYS A 66 16.96 -7.33 27.06
C LYS A 66 15.47 -7.56 27.14
N ILE A 67 15.08 -8.64 27.78
CA ILE A 67 13.70 -9.09 27.95
C ILE A 67 13.07 -8.38 29.14
N LEU A 68 11.91 -7.75 28.94
CA LEU A 68 11.18 -7.05 29.98
C LEU A 68 9.93 -7.80 30.44
N THR A 69 9.31 -8.57 29.57
CA THR A 69 8.05 -9.29 29.85
C THR A 69 8.07 -10.72 29.33
N ALA A 70 7.09 -11.52 29.75
CA ALA A 70 6.88 -12.88 29.23
C ALA A 70 6.61 -12.89 27.70
N LYS A 71 5.98 -11.84 27.17
CA LYS A 71 5.79 -11.69 25.71
C LYS A 71 7.14 -11.51 25.01
N GLY A 72 7.99 -10.60 25.50
CA GLY A 72 9.35 -10.42 24.96
C GLY A 72 10.20 -11.69 25.04
N ALA A 73 10.03 -12.50 26.10
CA ALA A 73 10.68 -13.79 26.24
C ALA A 73 10.24 -14.77 25.14
N LEU A 74 8.94 -14.82 24.83
CA LEU A 74 8.39 -15.65 23.76
C LEU A 74 8.89 -15.17 22.38
N ASP A 75 8.87 -13.87 22.12
CA ASP A 75 9.27 -13.28 20.84
C ASP A 75 10.77 -13.56 20.53
N LEU A 76 11.62 -13.70 21.55
CA LEU A 76 13.04 -13.99 21.40
C LEU A 76 13.42 -15.46 21.57
N SER A 77 12.49 -16.35 21.90
CA SER A 77 12.76 -17.77 22.12
C SER A 77 13.26 -18.52 20.87
N VAL A 78 13.04 -17.91 19.70
CA VAL A 78 13.50 -18.43 18.40
C VAL A 78 14.15 -17.29 17.63
N ILE A 79 15.43 -17.44 17.33
CA ILE A 79 16.18 -16.50 16.49
C ILE A 79 15.96 -16.87 15.02
N LYS A 80 15.51 -15.88 14.23
CA LYS A 80 15.24 -16.04 12.80
C LYS A 80 15.92 -14.96 11.97
N TYR A 81 16.39 -15.34 10.79
CA TYR A 81 16.91 -14.42 9.81
C TYR A 81 16.48 -14.84 8.40
N GLY A 82 15.56 -14.06 7.80
CA GLY A 82 15.02 -14.30 6.46
C GLY A 82 15.95 -13.78 5.37
N TYR A 83 15.97 -14.43 4.22
CA TYR A 83 16.76 -14.02 3.05
C TYR A 83 16.20 -14.58 1.74
N ASP A 84 16.58 -13.93 0.64
CA ASP A 84 16.38 -14.46 -0.71
C ASP A 84 17.69 -15.12 -1.16
N PRO A 85 17.71 -16.44 -1.38
CA PRO A 85 18.93 -17.15 -1.78
C PRO A 85 19.45 -16.75 -3.17
N LEU A 86 18.61 -16.13 -4.01
CA LEU A 86 19.05 -15.64 -5.32
C LEU A 86 19.96 -14.41 -5.19
N SER A 87 19.69 -13.53 -4.22
CA SER A 87 20.44 -12.28 -4.02
C SER A 87 21.40 -12.30 -2.85
N ALA A 88 21.20 -13.18 -1.86
CA ALA A 88 21.97 -13.17 -0.62
C ALA A 88 22.21 -14.57 -0.03
N TYR A 89 23.34 -14.69 0.66
CA TYR A 89 23.64 -15.73 1.62
C TYR A 89 23.64 -15.13 3.02
N VAL A 90 23.05 -15.80 3.99
CA VAL A 90 23.03 -15.37 5.40
C VAL A 90 23.53 -16.48 6.32
N ASP A 91 24.02 -16.07 7.49
CA ASP A 91 24.47 -16.98 8.54
C ASP A 91 24.25 -16.37 9.92
N ILE A 92 23.94 -17.23 10.92
CA ILE A 92 23.91 -16.88 12.33
C ILE A 92 25.27 -17.22 12.92
N LYS A 93 26.06 -16.24 13.28
CA LYS A 93 27.45 -16.43 13.70
C LYS A 93 27.61 -16.64 15.19
N MET A 94 26.72 -16.07 15.99
CA MET A 94 26.74 -16.17 17.44
C MET A 94 25.34 -15.96 18.00
N VAL A 95 24.97 -16.76 18.99
CA VAL A 95 23.82 -16.52 19.86
C VAL A 95 24.24 -16.83 21.29
N LYS A 96 24.05 -15.83 22.17
CA LYS A 96 24.30 -15.95 23.62
C LYS A 96 23.08 -15.48 24.39
N VAL A 97 22.79 -16.16 25.49
CA VAL A 97 21.83 -15.69 26.48
C VAL A 97 22.57 -15.33 27.76
N HIS A 98 22.46 -14.07 28.14
CA HIS A 98 22.95 -13.53 29.41
C HIS A 98 21.80 -13.61 30.41
N HIS A 99 21.84 -14.58 31.32
CA HIS A 99 20.79 -14.80 32.32
C HIS A 99 20.82 -13.73 33.41
N SER A 100 19.66 -13.42 33.96
CA SER A 100 19.49 -12.46 35.04
C SER A 100 20.24 -12.87 36.35
N ASP A 101 20.54 -14.17 36.52
CA ASP A 101 21.33 -14.71 37.62
C ASP A 101 22.88 -14.59 37.41
N GLY A 102 23.29 -14.01 36.30
CA GLY A 102 24.69 -13.77 35.96
C GLY A 102 25.37 -14.90 35.17
N ARG A 103 24.69 -16.00 34.86
CA ARG A 103 25.21 -17.03 33.94
C ARG A 103 25.14 -16.53 32.48
N THR A 104 25.97 -17.11 31.63
CA THR A 104 25.87 -16.94 30.16
C THR A 104 25.82 -18.30 29.51
N THR A 105 24.90 -18.48 28.59
CA THR A 105 24.75 -19.69 27.77
C THR A 105 25.10 -19.35 26.32
N ASP A 106 26.10 -20.03 25.76
CA ASP A 106 26.44 -20.00 24.35
C ASP A 106 25.65 -21.09 23.62
N PHE A 107 25.00 -20.73 22.51
CA PHE A 107 24.25 -21.70 21.70
C PHE A 107 25.08 -22.19 20.53
N ASP A 108 24.97 -23.48 20.23
CA ASP A 108 25.65 -24.10 19.10
C ASP A 108 24.98 -23.68 17.78
N VAL A 109 25.59 -22.75 17.08
CA VAL A 109 25.09 -22.24 15.79
C VAL A 109 25.16 -23.28 14.65
N THR A 110 25.80 -24.43 14.85
CA THR A 110 25.75 -25.54 13.89
C THR A 110 24.38 -26.23 13.85
N GLN A 111 23.55 -25.98 14.86
CA GLN A 111 22.16 -26.47 14.93
C GLN A 111 21.17 -25.56 14.20
N VAL A 112 21.61 -24.50 13.53
CA VAL A 112 20.75 -23.62 12.75
C VAL A 112 20.09 -24.40 11.61
N ILE A 113 18.78 -24.34 11.55
CA ILE A 113 17.96 -24.93 10.49
C ILE A 113 17.76 -23.89 9.39
N ASP A 114 17.93 -24.30 8.14
CA ASP A 114 17.64 -23.51 6.95
C ASP A 114 16.43 -24.13 6.25
N TYR A 115 15.33 -23.39 6.15
CA TYR A 115 14.08 -23.90 5.61
C TYR A 115 13.39 -22.87 4.72
N PRO A 116 12.48 -23.31 3.81
CA PRO A 116 11.67 -22.38 3.03
C PRO A 116 10.82 -21.50 3.94
N ALA A 117 10.91 -20.18 3.77
CA ALA A 117 10.03 -19.25 4.47
C ALA A 117 8.57 -19.46 4.02
N PRO A 118 7.57 -19.19 4.88
CA PRO A 118 6.19 -19.22 4.46
C PRO A 118 5.96 -18.33 3.24
N ALA A 119 5.31 -18.86 2.22
CA ALA A 119 4.99 -18.08 1.02
C ALA A 119 4.16 -16.85 1.40
N ARG A 120 4.59 -15.67 0.94
CA ARG A 120 3.89 -14.41 1.14
C ARG A 120 3.45 -13.87 -0.21
N ALA A 121 2.15 -13.88 -0.45
CA ALA A 121 1.56 -13.44 -1.71
C ALA A 121 2.20 -14.14 -2.93
N ILE A 122 2.91 -13.39 -3.76
CA ILE A 122 3.55 -13.87 -4.99
C ILE A 122 5.03 -14.25 -4.81
N TYR A 123 5.63 -13.98 -3.66
CA TYR A 123 7.06 -14.24 -3.42
C TYR A 123 7.26 -15.65 -2.86
N TRP A 124 7.78 -16.53 -3.70
CA TRP A 124 8.10 -17.92 -3.38
C TRP A 124 9.61 -18.11 -3.56
N GLY A 125 10.21 -18.87 -2.69
CA GLY A 125 11.65 -19.13 -2.75
C GLY A 125 12.47 -18.43 -1.65
N ALA A 126 11.91 -17.46 -0.93
CA ALA A 126 12.54 -16.93 0.28
C ALA A 126 12.79 -18.05 1.30
N ARG A 127 13.87 -17.92 2.05
CA ARG A 127 14.28 -18.89 3.08
C ARG A 127 14.47 -18.18 4.42
N GLU A 128 14.43 -18.96 5.48
CA GLU A 128 14.75 -18.50 6.84
C GLU A 128 15.81 -19.42 7.47
N LYS A 129 16.82 -18.81 8.08
CA LYS A 129 17.70 -19.44 9.06
C LYS A 129 17.07 -19.32 10.43
N MET A 130 16.98 -20.41 11.17
CA MET A 130 16.32 -20.47 12.47
C MET A 130 17.18 -21.22 13.49
N LEU A 131 17.27 -20.66 14.69
CA LEU A 131 17.84 -21.32 15.86
C LEU A 131 16.87 -21.19 17.04
N GLU A 132 16.43 -22.30 17.58
CA GLU A 132 15.61 -22.35 18.77
C GLU A 132 16.50 -22.27 20.01
N ILE A 133 16.25 -21.27 20.87
CA ILE A 133 17.03 -21.05 22.11
C ILE A 133 16.23 -21.40 23.39
N GLY A 134 14.97 -21.73 23.22
CA GLY A 134 14.13 -22.26 24.28
C GLY A 134 13.61 -21.20 25.25
N ARG A 135 13.44 -21.61 26.49
CA ARG A 135 12.75 -20.80 27.50
C ARG A 135 13.63 -19.69 28.04
N LEU A 136 13.12 -18.47 27.96
CA LEU A 136 13.71 -17.24 28.47
C LEU A 136 12.83 -16.62 29.56
N TYR A 137 13.39 -15.69 30.33
CA TYR A 137 12.71 -15.02 31.43
C TYR A 137 12.93 -13.51 31.37
N PRO A 138 12.00 -12.69 31.92
CA PRO A 138 12.25 -11.26 32.14
C PRO A 138 13.55 -11.05 32.92
N GLY A 139 14.38 -10.10 32.45
CA GLY A 139 15.72 -9.84 32.98
C GLY A 139 16.84 -10.55 32.24
N ASP A 140 16.57 -11.62 31.49
CA ASP A 140 17.55 -12.21 30.56
C ASP A 140 17.80 -11.26 29.38
N ALA A 141 18.96 -11.39 28.74
CA ALA A 141 19.26 -10.68 27.50
C ALA A 141 19.80 -11.63 26.43
N VAL A 142 19.42 -11.39 25.19
CA VAL A 142 19.82 -12.19 24.03
C VAL A 142 20.76 -11.37 23.17
N GLU A 143 21.97 -11.88 22.96
CA GLU A 143 22.99 -11.29 22.11
C GLU A 143 23.14 -12.14 20.85
N VAL A 144 23.04 -11.51 19.66
CA VAL A 144 23.13 -12.18 18.38
C VAL A 144 24.09 -11.48 17.43
N VAL A 145 24.79 -12.29 16.62
CA VAL A 145 25.57 -11.79 15.48
C VAL A 145 25.12 -12.51 14.23
N PHE A 146 24.66 -11.72 13.25
CA PHE A 146 24.33 -12.19 11.93
C PHE A 146 25.39 -11.76 10.91
N PHE A 147 25.51 -12.55 9.87
CA PHE A 147 26.31 -12.25 8.69
C PHE A 147 25.45 -12.40 7.44
N LYS A 148 25.56 -11.43 6.53
CA LYS A 148 24.96 -11.51 5.20
C LYS A 148 26.02 -11.19 4.16
N LYS A 149 26.01 -11.92 3.05
CA LYS A 149 26.78 -11.63 1.84
C LYS A 149 25.79 -11.55 0.68
N GLY A 150 25.82 -10.48 -0.09
CA GLY A 150 24.89 -10.38 -1.23
C GLY A 150 24.99 -9.08 -1.98
N TYR A 151 24.20 -9.02 -3.01
CA TYR A 151 23.99 -7.83 -3.82
C TYR A 151 22.65 -7.18 -3.48
N THR A 152 22.56 -5.87 -3.65
CA THR A 152 21.28 -5.16 -3.63
C THR A 152 20.70 -4.97 -5.03
N TYR A 153 21.54 -5.03 -6.07
CA TYR A 153 21.16 -4.87 -7.48
C TYR A 153 21.57 -6.04 -8.38
N ALA A 154 21.91 -7.19 -7.84
CA ALA A 154 22.31 -8.33 -8.65
C ALA A 154 22.02 -9.66 -7.94
N LEU A 155 22.06 -10.76 -8.67
CA LEU A 155 21.89 -12.10 -8.12
C LEU A 155 23.24 -12.77 -7.86
N LEU A 156 23.30 -13.63 -6.83
CA LEU A 156 24.50 -14.39 -6.49
C LEU A 156 24.78 -15.54 -7.47
N ALA A 157 23.73 -16.10 -8.06
CA ALA A 157 23.79 -17.33 -8.86
C ALA A 157 24.10 -17.10 -10.35
N GLY A 158 24.21 -15.83 -10.79
CA GLY A 158 24.65 -15.52 -12.14
C GLY A 158 26.11 -15.95 -12.33
N GLU A 159 26.41 -16.81 -13.28
CA GLU A 159 27.77 -17.00 -13.75
C GLU A 159 28.28 -15.66 -14.31
N GLU A 160 29.53 -15.29 -14.03
CA GLU A 160 30.08 -13.98 -14.45
C GLU A 160 29.99 -13.74 -15.96
N ASP A 161 29.81 -14.81 -16.76
CA ASP A 161 29.74 -14.82 -18.21
C ASP A 161 28.33 -15.10 -18.78
N ASP A 162 27.26 -15.13 -17.96
CA ASP A 162 25.92 -15.33 -18.50
C ASP A 162 25.38 -14.00 -19.06
N GLU A 163 25.55 -13.80 -20.36
CA GLU A 163 25.09 -12.61 -21.10
C GLU A 163 23.54 -12.41 -21.02
N ARG A 164 22.79 -13.48 -20.70
CA ARG A 164 21.32 -13.42 -20.54
C ARG A 164 20.91 -12.74 -19.25
N TYR A 165 21.84 -12.59 -18.32
CA TYR A 165 21.62 -11.98 -17.02
C TYR A 165 22.36 -10.65 -16.94
N ILE A 166 21.69 -9.56 -17.28
CA ILE A 166 22.20 -8.20 -17.02
C ILE A 166 21.86 -7.87 -15.57
N PRO A 167 22.84 -7.91 -14.64
CA PRO A 167 22.55 -7.51 -13.27
C PRO A 167 22.13 -6.05 -13.26
N PRO A 168 21.01 -5.75 -12.63
CA PRO A 168 20.55 -4.39 -12.52
C PRO A 168 21.61 -3.53 -11.84
N MET A 169 22.11 -2.50 -12.53
CA MET A 169 23.07 -1.54 -12.01
C MET A 169 24.27 -2.20 -11.31
N ARG A 170 24.89 -3.18 -11.97
CA ARG A 170 26.07 -3.89 -11.48
C ARG A 170 27.12 -2.91 -11.00
N GLY A 171 27.71 -3.16 -9.82
CA GLY A 171 28.66 -2.28 -9.19
C GLY A 171 28.06 -1.21 -8.28
N HIS A 172 26.75 -1.03 -8.28
CA HIS A 172 26.07 -0.11 -7.36
C HIS A 172 25.55 -0.81 -6.11
N TYR A 173 25.37 -0.03 -5.08
CA TYR A 173 24.85 -0.44 -3.78
C TYR A 173 23.80 0.57 -3.31
N TYR A 174 22.76 0.10 -2.66
CA TYR A 174 21.81 0.93 -1.91
C TYR A 174 21.41 0.25 -0.60
N ASP A 175 20.88 1.02 0.33
CA ASP A 175 20.16 0.49 1.48
C ASP A 175 19.08 1.47 1.96
N ILE A 176 18.07 0.94 2.61
CA ILE A 176 16.99 1.68 3.27
C ILE A 176 16.97 1.24 4.73
N VAL A 177 17.54 2.06 5.59
CA VAL A 177 17.77 1.72 6.99
C VAL A 177 16.73 2.41 7.86
N GLU A 178 15.87 1.63 8.50
CA GLU A 178 14.87 2.15 9.43
C GLU A 178 15.51 2.54 10.76
N PHE A 179 15.25 3.75 11.24
CA PHE A 179 15.65 4.27 12.55
C PHE A 179 14.44 4.47 13.47
N PHE A 180 13.46 3.60 13.33
CA PHE A 180 12.31 3.49 14.22
C PHE A 180 12.11 2.04 14.65
N SER A 181 11.34 1.85 15.71
CA SER A 181 11.00 0.51 16.22
C SER A 181 9.67 0.55 16.96
N ASN A 182 9.03 -0.61 17.10
CA ASN A 182 7.85 -0.80 17.96
C ASN A 182 8.25 -1.04 19.43
N GLU A 183 9.53 -1.25 19.70
CA GLU A 183 10.13 -1.44 21.01
C GLU A 183 11.25 -0.41 21.20
N PRO A 184 11.58 -0.02 22.44
CA PRO A 184 12.67 0.93 22.69
C PRO A 184 14.02 0.41 22.18
N VAL A 185 14.83 1.31 21.57
CA VAL A 185 16.20 1.04 21.15
C VAL A 185 17.10 2.13 21.73
N LEU A 186 18.04 1.75 22.61
CA LEU A 186 18.90 2.72 23.29
C LEU A 186 19.96 3.30 22.34
N GLU A 187 20.55 2.46 21.49
CA GLU A 187 21.50 2.91 20.47
C GLU A 187 21.39 2.08 19.20
N LYS A 188 21.24 2.75 18.06
CA LYS A 188 21.37 2.16 16.74
C LYS A 188 22.51 2.81 16.00
N CYS A 189 23.44 1.99 15.49
CA CYS A 189 24.57 2.41 14.69
C CYS A 189 24.56 1.68 13.35
N TYR A 190 24.62 2.44 12.26
CA TYR A 190 24.78 1.90 10.91
C TYR A 190 26.08 2.49 10.32
N GLU A 191 26.99 1.62 9.93
CA GLU A 191 28.26 2.00 9.33
C GLU A 191 28.41 1.33 7.96
N VAL A 192 28.78 2.12 6.95
CA VAL A 192 29.03 1.59 5.60
C VAL A 192 30.42 2.00 5.13
N ILE A 193 31.19 1.00 4.70
CA ILE A 193 32.51 1.14 4.11
C ILE A 193 32.34 0.99 2.59
N ILE A 194 32.79 1.98 1.83
CA ILE A 194 32.75 1.92 0.37
C ILE A 194 34.13 2.22 -0.22
N PRO A 195 34.44 1.68 -1.42
CA PRO A 195 35.64 2.06 -2.15
C PRO A 195 35.71 3.56 -2.41
N SER A 196 36.91 4.16 -2.34
CA SER A 196 37.10 5.60 -2.57
C SER A 196 36.71 6.04 -3.98
N SER A 197 36.69 5.11 -4.95
CA SER A 197 36.23 5.30 -6.32
C SER A 197 34.73 5.55 -6.45
N LYS A 198 33.92 5.14 -5.45
CA LYS A 198 32.47 5.28 -5.44
C LYS A 198 32.03 6.52 -4.67
N GLU A 199 30.99 7.17 -5.15
CA GLU A 199 30.31 8.21 -4.41
C GLU A 199 29.06 7.63 -3.76
N LEU A 200 28.79 8.07 -2.51
CA LEU A 200 27.59 7.69 -1.77
C LEU A 200 26.72 8.93 -1.58
N GLN A 201 25.51 8.87 -2.15
CA GLN A 201 24.45 9.79 -1.82
C GLN A 201 23.69 9.24 -0.61
N TYR A 202 23.35 10.09 0.31
CA TYR A 202 22.53 9.68 1.46
C TYR A 202 21.70 10.85 1.99
N GLU A 203 20.53 10.51 2.53
CA GLU A 203 19.67 11.46 3.22
C GLU A 203 18.93 10.76 4.36
N PHE A 204 18.77 11.47 5.46
CA PHE A 204 18.00 11.00 6.61
C PHE A 204 16.64 11.70 6.62
N TYR A 205 15.59 10.92 6.46
CA TYR A 205 14.21 11.40 6.36
C TYR A 205 13.48 11.31 7.69
N ASN A 206 12.55 12.22 7.91
CA ASN A 206 11.60 12.24 9.02
C ASN A 206 12.25 12.30 10.41
N GLY A 207 13.42 12.95 10.54
CA GLY A 207 14.10 13.11 11.81
C GLY A 207 15.56 13.50 11.67
N GLU A 208 16.33 13.25 12.71
CA GLU A 208 17.75 13.58 12.77
C GLU A 208 18.60 12.37 13.17
N VAL A 209 19.81 12.31 12.67
CA VAL A 209 20.83 11.31 12.99
C VAL A 209 22.20 11.98 13.14
N ARG A 210 23.00 11.49 14.05
CA ARG A 210 24.41 11.89 14.11
C ARG A 210 25.18 11.15 13.02
N SER A 211 25.79 11.87 12.08
CA SER A 211 26.57 11.30 10.99
C SER A 211 28.03 11.73 11.05
N SER A 212 28.92 10.89 10.54
CA SER A 212 30.32 11.21 10.32
C SER A 212 30.91 10.45 9.14
N VAL A 213 31.91 11.03 8.49
CA VAL A 213 32.66 10.39 7.40
C VAL A 213 34.13 10.36 7.76
N LYS A 214 34.75 9.19 7.58
CA LYS A 214 36.19 9.00 7.76
C LYS A 214 36.80 8.53 6.44
N PHE A 215 37.86 9.20 6.01
CA PHE A 215 38.59 8.84 4.78
C PHE A 215 39.78 7.97 5.14
N ARG A 216 39.95 6.90 4.37
CA ARG A 216 41.13 6.04 4.36
C ARG A 216 41.73 6.03 2.97
N GLU A 217 42.90 5.44 2.78
CA GLU A 217 43.59 5.44 1.48
C GLU A 217 42.68 4.93 0.32
N ASP A 218 42.06 3.78 0.51
CA ASP A 218 41.24 3.12 -0.53
C ASP A 218 39.71 3.10 -0.24
N THR A 219 39.29 3.66 0.90
CA THR A 219 37.89 3.56 1.35
C THR A 219 37.38 4.80 2.05
N LYS A 220 36.08 5.02 2.00
CA LYS A 220 35.34 5.99 2.80
C LYS A 220 34.45 5.23 3.77
N ILE A 221 34.37 5.66 5.01
CA ILE A 221 33.53 5.06 6.05
C ILE A 221 32.50 6.09 6.48
N TYR A 222 31.26 5.80 6.25
CA TYR A 222 30.13 6.63 6.69
C TYR A 222 29.47 5.96 7.89
N SER A 223 29.32 6.71 8.98
CA SER A 223 28.71 6.20 10.21
C SER A 223 27.50 7.06 10.59
N PHE A 224 26.40 6.40 10.94
CA PHE A 224 25.13 7.02 11.34
C PHE A 224 24.70 6.44 12.68
N THR A 225 24.51 7.29 13.69
CA THR A 225 24.16 6.83 15.05
C THR A 225 22.97 7.62 15.58
N LYS A 226 21.99 6.91 16.12
CA LYS A 226 20.84 7.49 16.82
C LYS A 226 20.67 6.78 18.15
N LYS A 227 20.42 7.58 19.21
CA LYS A 227 20.14 7.08 20.56
C LYS A 227 18.70 7.32 20.94
N ASP A 228 18.24 6.59 21.94
CA ASP A 228 16.94 6.77 22.59
C ASP A 228 15.77 6.76 21.58
N ILE A 229 15.74 5.73 20.70
CA ILE A 229 14.66 5.54 19.73
C ILE A 229 13.46 4.96 20.48
N MET A 230 12.47 5.79 20.72
CA MET A 230 11.24 5.38 21.39
C MET A 230 10.20 4.89 20.39
N PRO A 231 9.30 3.96 20.79
CA PRO A 231 8.22 3.47 19.94
C PRO A 231 7.32 4.59 19.45
N MET A 232 7.04 4.59 18.16
CA MET A 232 6.09 5.52 17.54
C MET A 232 4.66 4.98 17.68
N LYS A 233 3.73 5.83 18.06
CA LYS A 233 2.32 5.46 18.22
C LYS A 233 1.61 5.52 16.87
N ARG A 234 1.02 4.40 16.44
CA ARG A 234 0.25 4.33 15.20
C ARG A 234 -1.12 5.01 15.33
N GLU A 235 -1.47 5.82 14.35
CA GLU A 235 -2.82 6.34 14.16
C GLU A 235 -3.60 5.48 13.15
N SER A 236 -4.91 5.29 13.40
CA SER A 236 -5.76 4.57 12.46
C SER A 236 -5.87 5.33 11.13
N GLY A 237 -5.70 4.63 10.01
CA GLY A 237 -5.80 5.23 8.67
C GLY A 237 -4.61 6.10 8.25
N MET A 238 -3.52 6.17 9.06
CA MET A 238 -2.31 6.89 8.66
C MET A 238 -1.66 6.26 7.41
N VAL A 239 -0.83 7.02 6.72
CA VAL A 239 0.04 6.52 5.64
C VAL A 239 0.99 5.43 6.13
N ALA A 240 1.78 4.82 5.25
CA ALA A 240 2.74 3.79 5.64
C ALA A 240 3.83 4.37 6.57
N TRP A 241 4.42 3.51 7.43
CA TRP A 241 5.56 3.93 8.27
C TRP A 241 6.72 4.46 7.43
N SER A 242 6.97 3.87 6.27
CA SER A 242 8.01 4.33 5.32
C SER A 242 7.89 5.80 4.92
N ASP A 243 6.70 6.39 5.04
CA ASP A 243 6.46 7.79 4.67
C ASP A 243 6.74 8.78 5.82
N VAL A 244 6.65 8.32 7.07
CA VAL A 244 6.66 9.19 8.26
C VAL A 244 7.68 8.81 9.33
N ALA A 245 8.17 7.57 9.33
CA ALA A 245 9.13 7.13 10.31
C ALA A 245 10.56 7.55 9.95
N PRO A 246 11.43 7.80 10.95
CA PRO A 246 12.83 8.11 10.71
C PRO A 246 13.54 6.99 9.94
N LYS A 247 14.16 7.34 8.82
CA LYS A 247 14.91 6.39 7.98
C LYS A 247 16.08 7.06 7.28
N LEU A 248 17.12 6.27 7.02
CA LEU A 248 18.27 6.64 6.21
C LEU A 248 18.14 5.94 4.84
N LEU A 249 18.17 6.70 3.77
CA LEU A 249 18.37 6.18 2.42
C LEU A 249 19.79 6.48 1.99
N LEU A 250 20.43 5.52 1.35
CA LEU A 250 21.76 5.68 0.76
C LEU A 250 21.87 4.89 -0.54
N SER A 251 22.60 5.45 -1.51
CA SER A 251 22.80 4.84 -2.82
C SER A 251 24.12 5.30 -3.45
N THR A 252 24.78 4.40 -4.15
CA THR A 252 25.90 4.74 -5.05
C THR A 252 25.44 4.93 -6.51
N SER A 253 24.15 4.76 -6.80
CA SER A 253 23.57 5.08 -8.11
C SER A 253 23.67 6.59 -8.36
N PRO A 254 24.06 7.06 -9.55
CA PRO A 254 24.31 8.48 -9.77
C PRO A 254 23.02 9.33 -9.67
N ASP A 255 21.95 8.93 -10.31
CA ASP A 255 20.68 9.67 -10.35
C ASP A 255 19.53 8.79 -10.85
N TRP A 256 18.32 9.35 -10.88
CA TRP A 256 17.13 8.68 -11.39
C TRP A 256 17.19 8.48 -12.92
N TYR A 257 17.85 9.37 -13.66
CA TYR A 257 18.03 9.22 -15.12
C TYR A 257 18.84 7.98 -15.46
N ALA A 258 19.91 7.69 -14.72
CA ALA A 258 20.69 6.47 -14.88
C ALA A 258 19.85 5.23 -14.60
N LYS A 259 19.04 5.27 -13.54
CA LYS A 259 18.13 4.17 -13.18
C LYS A 259 17.03 3.97 -14.22
N SER A 260 16.49 5.03 -14.77
CA SER A 260 15.49 5.00 -15.84
C SER A 260 16.06 4.35 -17.12
N ARG A 261 17.24 4.80 -17.59
CA ARG A 261 17.91 4.23 -18.76
C ARG A 261 18.25 2.76 -18.57
N TRP A 262 18.73 2.41 -17.38
CA TRP A 262 18.99 1.03 -17.06
C TRP A 262 17.71 0.18 -17.11
N PHE A 263 16.61 0.63 -16.50
CA PHE A 263 15.33 -0.10 -16.51
C PHE A 263 14.77 -0.27 -17.93
N TYR A 264 14.93 0.74 -18.77
CA TYR A 264 14.63 0.65 -20.20
C TYR A 264 15.49 -0.44 -20.86
N GLY A 265 16.82 -0.36 -20.73
CA GLY A 265 17.77 -1.25 -21.39
C GLY A 265 17.56 -2.73 -21.05
N VAL A 266 17.42 -3.07 -19.76
CA VAL A 266 17.26 -4.49 -19.36
C VAL A 266 15.98 -5.14 -19.91
N ASN A 267 14.94 -4.36 -20.18
CA ASN A 267 13.71 -4.87 -20.77
C ASN A 267 13.76 -4.94 -22.29
N GLU A 268 14.34 -3.94 -22.96
CA GLU A 268 14.52 -3.95 -24.42
C GLU A 268 15.52 -5.03 -24.84
N ASP A 269 16.66 -5.15 -24.17
CA ASP A 269 17.69 -6.14 -24.47
C ASP A 269 17.20 -7.59 -24.26
N PHE A 270 16.28 -7.78 -23.30
CA PHE A 270 15.64 -9.09 -23.07
C PHE A 270 14.53 -9.40 -24.08
N GLY A 271 14.04 -8.43 -24.83
CA GLY A 271 12.90 -8.59 -25.74
C GLY A 271 11.55 -8.68 -25.04
N SER A 272 11.41 -8.07 -23.85
CA SER A 272 10.18 -8.15 -23.05
C SER A 272 8.91 -7.70 -23.80
N PHE A 273 9.06 -6.82 -24.78
CA PHE A 273 7.95 -6.18 -25.48
C PHE A 273 7.83 -6.57 -26.95
N GLU A 274 8.53 -7.61 -27.38
CA GLU A 274 8.42 -8.14 -28.73
C GLU A 274 7.04 -8.76 -28.96
N SER A 275 6.43 -8.45 -30.11
CA SER A 275 5.15 -9.03 -30.51
C SER A 275 5.35 -10.30 -31.32
N THR A 276 4.31 -11.13 -31.39
CA THR A 276 4.24 -12.29 -32.28
C THR A 276 3.04 -12.16 -33.23
N PRO A 277 3.02 -12.92 -34.34
CA PRO A 277 1.88 -12.90 -35.25
C PRO A 277 0.52 -13.17 -34.57
N GLU A 278 0.52 -14.00 -33.52
CA GLU A 278 -0.68 -14.33 -32.75
C GLU A 278 -1.16 -13.13 -31.90
N ILE A 279 -0.20 -12.38 -31.31
CA ILE A 279 -0.49 -11.15 -30.55
C ILE A 279 -1.01 -10.08 -31.52
N ASP A 280 -0.35 -9.88 -32.67
CA ASP A 280 -0.77 -8.92 -33.69
C ASP A 280 -2.19 -9.22 -34.20
N ALA A 281 -2.50 -10.51 -34.45
CA ALA A 281 -3.85 -10.93 -34.85
C ALA A 281 -4.89 -10.61 -33.76
N LYS A 282 -4.55 -10.84 -32.48
CA LYS A 282 -5.42 -10.52 -31.35
C LYS A 282 -5.63 -9.01 -31.19
N VAL A 283 -4.60 -8.21 -31.32
CA VAL A 283 -4.70 -6.74 -31.32
C VAL A 283 -5.63 -6.25 -32.43
N ASN A 284 -5.46 -6.75 -33.66
CA ASN A 284 -6.33 -6.41 -34.79
C ASN A 284 -7.79 -6.83 -34.55
N GLU A 285 -8.04 -7.98 -33.89
CA GLU A 285 -9.37 -8.44 -33.50
C GLU A 285 -10.02 -7.47 -32.50
N ILE A 286 -9.29 -7.09 -31.44
CA ILE A 286 -9.77 -6.19 -30.38
C ILE A 286 -10.07 -4.79 -30.93
N LEU A 287 -9.22 -4.29 -31.82
CA LEU A 287 -9.33 -2.93 -32.35
C LEU A 287 -10.21 -2.79 -33.59
N LYS A 288 -10.82 -3.90 -34.09
CA LYS A 288 -11.63 -3.90 -35.31
C LYS A 288 -12.70 -2.79 -35.34
N ASP A 289 -13.34 -2.53 -34.20
CA ASP A 289 -14.40 -1.54 -34.06
C ASP A 289 -13.97 -0.37 -33.15
N ALA A 290 -12.68 -0.12 -33.02
CA ALA A 290 -12.16 1.00 -32.23
C ALA A 290 -12.49 2.33 -32.92
N LYS A 291 -12.96 3.30 -32.14
CA LYS A 291 -13.49 4.58 -32.63
C LYS A 291 -12.43 5.66 -32.73
N ASP A 292 -11.52 5.67 -31.77
CA ASP A 292 -10.48 6.68 -31.61
C ASP A 292 -9.30 6.13 -30.80
N GLU A 293 -8.30 6.98 -30.53
CA GLU A 293 -7.13 6.66 -29.77
C GLU A 293 -7.47 6.15 -28.36
N MET A 294 -8.33 6.85 -27.66
CA MET A 294 -8.71 6.49 -26.28
C MET A 294 -9.48 5.20 -26.19
N ASP A 295 -10.39 4.95 -27.15
CA ASP A 295 -11.13 3.68 -27.23
C ASP A 295 -10.17 2.51 -27.51
N SER A 296 -9.16 2.72 -28.37
CA SER A 296 -8.11 1.72 -28.65
C SER A 296 -7.31 1.38 -27.40
N ILE A 297 -6.81 2.39 -26.69
CA ILE A 297 -6.05 2.23 -25.44
C ILE A 297 -6.92 1.52 -24.39
N ALA A 298 -8.17 1.95 -24.23
CA ALA A 298 -9.11 1.36 -23.27
C ALA A 298 -9.35 -0.12 -23.53
N LYS A 299 -9.64 -0.50 -24.78
CA LYS A 299 -9.89 -1.90 -25.17
C LYS A 299 -8.69 -2.80 -24.91
N LEU A 300 -7.48 -2.35 -25.23
CA LEU A 300 -6.25 -3.13 -24.95
C LEU A 300 -5.98 -3.24 -23.46
N THR A 301 -6.16 -2.14 -22.71
CA THR A 301 -5.97 -2.14 -21.25
C THR A 301 -6.95 -3.10 -20.57
N HIS A 302 -8.24 -3.03 -20.91
CA HIS A 302 -9.25 -3.91 -20.34
C HIS A 302 -9.04 -5.37 -20.73
N TRP A 303 -8.62 -5.65 -21.97
CA TRP A 303 -8.28 -7.01 -22.34
C TRP A 303 -7.15 -7.58 -21.48
N CYS A 304 -6.05 -6.83 -21.28
CA CYS A 304 -4.96 -7.25 -20.40
C CYS A 304 -5.42 -7.38 -18.93
N ALA A 305 -6.30 -6.48 -18.48
CA ALA A 305 -6.81 -6.52 -17.11
C ALA A 305 -7.66 -7.77 -16.85
N ASP A 306 -8.56 -8.12 -17.78
CA ASP A 306 -9.56 -9.16 -17.59
C ASP A 306 -9.07 -10.56 -17.98
N GLU A 307 -8.27 -10.67 -19.06
CA GLU A 307 -7.86 -11.96 -19.64
C GLU A 307 -6.55 -12.50 -19.05
N ILE A 308 -5.69 -11.64 -18.46
CA ILE A 308 -4.48 -12.08 -17.78
C ILE A 308 -4.76 -12.18 -16.28
N ARG A 309 -4.86 -13.41 -15.77
CA ARG A 309 -5.13 -13.66 -14.36
C ARG A 309 -3.93 -13.26 -13.50
N TYR A 310 -4.16 -12.46 -12.45
CA TYR A 310 -3.13 -12.16 -11.46
C TYR A 310 -2.78 -13.42 -10.65
N SER A 311 -1.58 -13.94 -10.87
CA SER A 311 -1.09 -15.15 -10.19
C SER A 311 0.42 -15.12 -10.13
N GLY A 312 0.98 -15.43 -8.96
CA GLY A 312 2.40 -15.77 -8.85
C GLY A 312 2.63 -17.09 -9.59
N ILE A 313 3.49 -17.04 -10.59
CA ILE A 313 4.09 -18.22 -11.23
C ILE A 313 5.51 -18.36 -10.70
N SER A 314 6.13 -19.53 -10.90
CA SER A 314 7.54 -19.68 -10.54
C SER A 314 8.31 -18.55 -11.23
N MET A 315 9.05 -17.82 -10.44
CA MET A 315 9.88 -16.75 -10.89
C MET A 315 10.99 -17.37 -11.76
N GLY A 316 10.88 -17.31 -13.07
CA GLY A 316 11.82 -17.88 -14.01
C GLY A 316 13.04 -16.99 -14.28
N GLU A 317 13.71 -17.22 -15.37
CA GLU A 317 14.73 -16.30 -15.92
C GLU A 317 14.10 -14.91 -16.13
N GLY A 318 14.81 -13.84 -15.81
CA GLY A 318 14.30 -12.47 -15.94
C GLY A 318 13.54 -11.91 -14.75
N GLU A 319 13.70 -12.52 -13.59
CA GLU A 319 13.12 -12.03 -12.33
C GLU A 319 13.60 -10.66 -11.90
N GLY A 320 12.85 -10.10 -10.98
CA GLY A 320 13.14 -8.76 -10.48
C GLY A 320 12.62 -7.70 -11.44
N TYR A 321 13.51 -6.96 -12.06
CA TYR A 321 13.17 -5.79 -12.89
C TYR A 321 12.92 -6.10 -14.35
N THR A 322 13.36 -7.28 -14.85
CA THR A 322 13.07 -7.73 -16.19
C THR A 322 11.65 -8.28 -16.25
N LEU A 323 10.84 -7.76 -17.16
CA LEU A 323 9.49 -8.22 -17.40
C LEU A 323 9.53 -9.49 -18.27
N HIS A 324 8.63 -10.44 -18.02
CA HIS A 324 8.49 -11.59 -18.92
C HIS A 324 8.10 -11.14 -20.32
N THR A 325 8.44 -11.95 -21.33
CA THR A 325 8.09 -11.62 -22.71
C THR A 325 6.58 -11.58 -22.91
N GLY A 326 6.12 -10.74 -23.84
CA GLY A 326 4.72 -10.67 -24.23
C GLY A 326 4.18 -12.04 -24.67
N GLU A 327 4.97 -12.84 -25.39
CA GLU A 327 4.63 -14.20 -25.82
C GLU A 327 4.33 -15.13 -24.62
N MET A 328 5.18 -15.14 -23.59
CA MET A 328 4.99 -15.97 -22.39
C MET A 328 3.67 -15.59 -21.71
N THR A 329 3.45 -14.30 -21.44
CA THR A 329 2.24 -13.83 -20.75
C THR A 329 0.98 -14.04 -21.59
N PHE A 330 1.08 -13.86 -22.91
CA PHE A 330 -0.02 -14.10 -23.84
C PHE A 330 -0.41 -15.59 -23.86
N THR A 331 0.55 -16.50 -23.84
CA THR A 331 0.32 -17.95 -23.87
C THR A 331 -0.25 -18.46 -22.55
N ASP A 332 0.36 -18.06 -21.43
CA ASP A 332 0.04 -18.57 -20.09
C ASP A 332 -1.24 -17.95 -19.49
N ARG A 333 -1.68 -16.80 -20.00
CA ARG A 333 -2.83 -16.04 -19.48
C ARG A 333 -2.76 -15.77 -17.97
N CYS A 334 -1.56 -15.69 -17.42
CA CYS A 334 -1.35 -15.36 -16.02
C CYS A 334 0.00 -14.69 -15.80
N GLY A 335 0.11 -13.98 -14.70
CA GLY A 335 1.32 -13.30 -14.29
C GLY A 335 1.06 -12.31 -13.16
N VAL A 336 2.11 -11.62 -12.73
CA VAL A 336 2.04 -10.58 -11.72
C VAL A 336 1.96 -9.18 -12.36
N CYS A 337 2.10 -8.13 -11.57
CA CYS A 337 1.98 -6.74 -12.07
C CYS A 337 2.90 -6.45 -13.27
N LYS A 338 4.17 -6.88 -13.20
CA LYS A 338 5.13 -6.68 -14.29
C LYS A 338 4.70 -7.37 -15.58
N ASP A 339 4.15 -8.59 -15.49
CA ASP A 339 3.74 -9.36 -16.66
C ASP A 339 2.52 -8.75 -17.33
N LYS A 340 1.54 -8.29 -16.53
CA LYS A 340 0.36 -7.58 -17.05
C LYS A 340 0.75 -6.26 -17.69
N ALA A 341 1.66 -5.49 -17.08
CA ALA A 341 2.19 -4.26 -17.65
C ALA A 341 2.96 -4.53 -18.95
N GLY A 342 3.84 -5.52 -18.96
CA GLY A 342 4.60 -5.94 -20.15
C GLY A 342 3.71 -6.36 -21.30
N MET A 343 2.68 -7.18 -21.02
CA MET A 343 1.70 -7.60 -22.03
C MET A 343 0.96 -6.40 -22.64
N LEU A 344 0.55 -5.44 -21.82
CA LEU A 344 -0.12 -4.23 -22.31
C LEU A 344 0.81 -3.39 -23.18
N ILE A 345 2.09 -3.24 -22.80
CA ILE A 345 3.11 -2.55 -23.61
C ILE A 345 3.27 -3.23 -24.97
N THR A 346 3.38 -4.57 -24.98
CA THR A 346 3.48 -5.36 -26.23
C THR A 346 2.29 -5.09 -27.14
N MET A 347 1.07 -5.14 -26.63
CA MET A 347 -0.15 -4.92 -27.42
C MET A 347 -0.28 -3.46 -27.90
N LEU A 348 0.07 -2.50 -27.06
CA LEU A 348 0.07 -1.08 -27.45
C LEU A 348 1.08 -0.82 -28.57
N ARG A 349 2.28 -1.40 -28.48
CA ARG A 349 3.30 -1.28 -29.54
C ARG A 349 2.88 -1.97 -30.83
N ALA A 350 2.26 -3.14 -30.75
CA ALA A 350 1.68 -3.83 -31.91
C ALA A 350 0.56 -3.00 -32.57
N ALA A 351 -0.15 -2.17 -31.79
CA ALA A 351 -1.14 -1.22 -32.31
C ALA A 351 -0.52 0.11 -32.80
N GLY A 352 0.81 0.28 -32.73
CA GLY A 352 1.53 1.46 -33.20
C GLY A 352 1.71 2.58 -32.17
N PHE A 353 1.34 2.38 -30.90
CA PHE A 353 1.56 3.35 -29.83
C PHE A 353 2.98 3.29 -29.27
N LYS A 354 3.53 4.43 -28.89
CA LYS A 354 4.73 4.47 -28.05
C LYS A 354 4.35 4.21 -26.61
N SER A 355 4.87 3.13 -26.03
CA SER A 355 4.58 2.76 -24.65
C SER A 355 5.81 2.22 -23.94
N TYR A 356 5.86 2.43 -22.63
CA TYR A 356 7.00 2.22 -21.77
C TYR A 356 6.60 1.58 -20.45
N ALA A 357 7.49 0.78 -19.88
CA ALA A 357 7.33 0.29 -18.52
C ALA A 357 7.66 1.39 -17.51
N ALA A 358 6.95 1.40 -16.40
CA ALA A 358 7.27 2.28 -15.28
C ALA A 358 7.22 1.52 -13.96
N MET A 359 8.08 1.91 -13.03
CA MET A 359 8.16 1.38 -11.68
C MET A 359 7.51 2.37 -10.70
N THR A 360 6.74 1.86 -9.74
CA THR A 360 6.11 2.66 -8.68
C THR A 360 6.16 1.95 -7.34
N MET A 361 5.88 2.69 -6.26
CA MET A 361 5.70 2.13 -4.92
C MET A 361 4.23 2.21 -4.53
N ALA A 362 3.48 1.15 -4.80
CA ALA A 362 2.08 1.08 -4.41
C ALA A 362 1.92 1.15 -2.88
N GLY A 363 1.28 2.20 -2.40
CA GLY A 363 0.96 2.40 -0.98
C GLY A 363 1.91 3.28 -0.19
N SER A 364 3.04 3.72 -0.75
CA SER A 364 4.02 4.61 -0.13
C SER A 364 4.61 5.59 -1.14
N ARG A 365 5.19 6.68 -0.65
CA ARG A 365 5.96 7.58 -1.51
C ARG A 365 7.34 7.00 -1.81
N ILE A 366 7.97 7.51 -2.87
CA ILE A 366 9.38 7.30 -3.18
C ILE A 366 10.14 8.56 -2.77
N ASP A 367 11.17 8.42 -1.94
CA ASP A 367 12.03 9.52 -1.54
C ASP A 367 13.14 9.76 -2.56
N TYR A 368 13.76 10.94 -2.54
CA TYR A 368 14.59 11.44 -3.64
C TYR A 368 15.89 10.66 -3.88
N ILE A 369 16.48 10.03 -2.88
CA ILE A 369 17.70 9.23 -3.08
C ILE A 369 17.40 8.04 -3.99
N PRO A 370 18.19 7.82 -5.07
CA PRO A 370 17.92 6.78 -6.07
C PRO A 370 18.27 5.37 -5.57
N ALA A 371 17.72 5.03 -4.40
CA ALA A 371 17.64 3.69 -3.86
C ALA A 371 16.44 2.95 -4.49
N ASP A 372 16.42 1.63 -4.35
CA ASP A 372 15.34 0.84 -4.92
C ASP A 372 14.13 0.78 -4.00
N GLN A 373 13.17 1.64 -4.27
CA GLN A 373 11.97 1.86 -3.46
C GLN A 373 10.70 1.42 -4.21
N PHE A 374 10.80 0.43 -5.08
CA PHE A 374 9.68 0.01 -5.93
C PHE A 374 9.12 -1.35 -5.51
N ASN A 375 7.81 -1.53 -5.67
CA ASN A 375 7.14 -2.81 -5.44
C ASN A 375 6.08 -3.14 -6.50
N HIS A 376 5.89 -2.26 -7.49
CA HIS A 376 4.85 -2.40 -8.50
C HIS A 376 5.32 -1.90 -9.86
N SER A 377 4.78 -2.49 -10.93
CA SER A 377 5.06 -2.11 -12.32
C SER A 377 3.76 -1.73 -13.01
N ILE A 378 3.80 -0.62 -13.74
CA ILE A 378 2.69 -0.05 -14.51
C ILE A 378 3.13 0.24 -15.95
N THR A 379 2.17 0.59 -16.79
CA THR A 379 2.40 0.96 -18.19
C THR A 379 2.20 2.47 -18.37
N VAL A 380 3.00 3.08 -19.20
CA VAL A 380 2.79 4.46 -19.65
C VAL A 380 2.73 4.48 -21.17
N VAL A 381 1.71 5.12 -21.74
CA VAL A 381 1.54 5.32 -23.17
C VAL A 381 1.69 6.79 -23.53
N GLN A 382 2.39 7.08 -24.64
CA GLN A 382 2.45 8.43 -25.19
C GLN A 382 1.28 8.62 -26.17
N LEU A 383 0.42 9.59 -25.86
CA LEU A 383 -0.70 9.98 -26.72
C LEU A 383 -0.21 10.72 -27.97
N HIS A 384 -1.04 10.82 -29.00
CA HIS A 384 -0.71 11.52 -30.24
C HIS A 384 -0.41 13.01 -30.04
N ASN A 385 -0.93 13.63 -28.97
CA ASN A 385 -0.61 15.01 -28.57
C ASN A 385 0.75 15.16 -27.88
N GLY A 386 1.45 14.01 -27.63
CA GLY A 386 2.75 13.96 -26.96
C GLY A 386 2.70 13.82 -25.45
N GLU A 387 1.52 13.88 -24.83
CA GLU A 387 1.35 13.68 -23.38
C GLU A 387 1.50 12.21 -23.00
N TYR A 388 1.93 11.96 -21.77
CA TYR A 388 2.01 10.61 -21.20
C TYR A 388 0.78 10.29 -20.38
N MET A 389 0.20 9.11 -20.60
CA MET A 389 -0.92 8.58 -19.85
C MET A 389 -0.53 7.31 -19.12
N ILE A 390 -0.87 7.24 -17.84
CA ILE A 390 -0.62 6.08 -16.97
C ILE A 390 -1.74 5.05 -17.17
N LEU A 391 -1.36 3.78 -17.27
CA LEU A 391 -2.25 2.64 -17.38
C LEU A 391 -1.82 1.56 -16.38
N ASP A 392 -2.79 0.93 -15.71
CA ASP A 392 -2.48 -0.16 -14.78
C ASP A 392 -3.47 -1.33 -14.91
N PRO A 393 -3.16 -2.32 -15.76
CA PRO A 393 -4.03 -3.48 -15.95
C PRO A 393 -4.11 -4.40 -14.71
N THR A 394 -3.29 -4.18 -13.69
CA THR A 394 -3.30 -4.99 -12.46
C THR A 394 -4.50 -4.67 -11.58
N TRP A 395 -4.86 -3.39 -11.45
CA TRP A 395 -5.87 -2.90 -10.51
C TRP A 395 -7.23 -2.61 -11.13
N VAL A 396 -7.37 -2.77 -12.44
CA VAL A 396 -8.59 -2.44 -13.17
C VAL A 396 -9.35 -3.63 -13.80
N PRO A 397 -9.21 -4.90 -13.35
CA PRO A 397 -10.07 -5.97 -13.84
C PRO A 397 -11.53 -5.67 -13.50
N PHE A 398 -12.39 -5.67 -14.53
CA PHE A 398 -13.82 -5.36 -14.42
C PHE A 398 -14.14 -3.98 -13.85
N VAL A 399 -13.22 -3.02 -14.01
CA VAL A 399 -13.32 -1.62 -13.59
C VAL A 399 -13.23 -0.73 -14.81
N ARG A 400 -13.98 0.38 -14.84
CA ARG A 400 -14.01 1.32 -15.98
C ARG A 400 -12.72 2.18 -16.11
N GLU A 401 -12.02 2.36 -15.02
CA GLU A 401 -10.74 3.09 -15.06
C GLU A 401 -9.69 2.33 -15.86
N LEU A 402 -8.72 3.06 -16.41
CA LEU A 402 -7.57 2.51 -17.13
C LEU A 402 -6.30 2.47 -16.26
N TRP A 403 -6.31 3.17 -15.13
CA TRP A 403 -5.29 3.12 -14.08
C TRP A 403 -5.99 3.17 -12.72
N SER A 404 -5.29 2.81 -11.66
CA SER A 404 -5.89 2.86 -10.34
C SER A 404 -5.73 4.25 -9.71
N SER A 405 -6.79 5.07 -9.72
CA SER A 405 -6.82 6.31 -8.95
C SER A 405 -6.66 6.10 -7.43
N ARG A 406 -6.64 4.84 -6.96
CA ARG A 406 -6.18 4.47 -5.61
C ARG A 406 -4.66 4.66 -5.45
N GLU A 407 -3.93 4.90 -6.53
CA GLU A 407 -2.49 5.20 -6.56
C GLU A 407 -2.19 6.66 -6.88
N GLN A 408 -3.19 7.55 -6.83
CA GLN A 408 -2.96 8.98 -6.97
C GLN A 408 -2.03 9.52 -5.85
N GLN A 409 -1.29 10.59 -6.15
CA GLN A 409 -0.29 11.20 -5.26
C GLN A 409 0.85 10.24 -4.89
N GLN A 410 1.31 9.46 -5.84
CA GLN A 410 2.45 8.55 -5.69
C GLN A 410 3.49 8.81 -6.78
N ASN A 411 4.74 8.49 -6.47
CA ASN A 411 5.83 8.65 -7.43
C ASN A 411 5.96 7.41 -8.32
N TYR A 412 6.41 7.64 -9.55
CA TYR A 412 6.78 6.57 -10.48
C TYR A 412 8.00 6.98 -11.31
N LEU A 413 8.73 6.00 -11.83
CA LEU A 413 9.89 6.17 -12.69
C LEU A 413 9.64 5.45 -14.02
N MET A 414 9.62 6.19 -15.12
CA MET A 414 9.53 5.60 -16.46
C MET A 414 10.88 5.05 -16.91
N GLY A 415 10.90 3.90 -17.57
CA GLY A 415 12.04 3.41 -18.33
C GLY A 415 12.08 4.05 -19.69
N LEU A 416 12.95 5.05 -19.89
CA LEU A 416 13.12 5.77 -21.16
C LEU A 416 14.57 5.66 -21.68
N PRO A 417 14.79 5.63 -23.02
CA PRO A 417 16.13 5.58 -23.58
C PRO A 417 16.98 6.80 -23.23
N GLU A 418 16.37 8.00 -23.14
CA GLU A 418 17.03 9.23 -22.68
C GLU A 418 17.12 9.33 -21.15
N GLY A 419 16.38 8.51 -20.44
CA GLY A 419 16.22 8.59 -18.99
C GLY A 419 15.12 9.55 -18.58
N ALA A 420 14.64 9.39 -17.34
CA ALA A 420 13.64 10.25 -16.71
C ALA A 420 13.97 10.49 -15.24
N ASP A 421 13.46 11.56 -14.67
CA ASP A 421 13.39 11.77 -13.23
C ASP A 421 12.11 11.15 -12.67
N LEU A 422 11.95 11.15 -11.35
CA LEU A 422 10.71 10.76 -10.68
C LEU A 422 9.56 11.67 -11.12
N MET A 423 8.45 11.05 -11.45
CA MET A 423 7.19 11.71 -11.77
C MET A 423 6.15 11.40 -10.69
N GLU A 424 5.08 12.16 -10.62
CA GLU A 424 3.99 11.95 -9.66
C GLU A 424 2.69 11.65 -10.39
N THR A 425 1.93 10.68 -9.88
CA THR A 425 0.60 10.38 -10.37
C THR A 425 -0.37 11.48 -9.98
N PRO A 426 -1.26 11.92 -10.89
CA PRO A 426 -2.13 13.06 -10.64
C PRO A 426 -3.17 12.77 -9.57
N ILE A 427 -3.72 13.82 -8.96
CA ILE A 427 -4.96 13.73 -8.19
C ILE A 427 -6.10 13.55 -9.17
N SER A 428 -6.83 12.45 -9.07
CA SER A 428 -8.05 12.27 -9.84
C SER A 428 -9.17 13.13 -9.25
N PRO A 429 -9.83 14.00 -10.05
CA PRO A 429 -10.91 14.85 -9.56
C PRO A 429 -12.04 14.02 -8.93
N PRO A 430 -12.70 14.51 -7.86
CA PRO A 430 -13.82 13.83 -7.22
C PRO A 430 -14.96 13.50 -8.20
N GLU A 431 -15.16 14.32 -9.21
CA GLU A 431 -16.17 14.16 -10.26
C GLU A 431 -15.94 12.93 -11.12
N ASN A 432 -14.71 12.41 -11.22
CA ASN A 432 -14.40 11.14 -11.89
C ASN A 432 -14.83 9.92 -11.05
N HIS A 433 -15.21 10.13 -9.78
CA HIS A 433 -15.56 9.09 -8.82
C HIS A 433 -16.89 9.41 -8.14
N TYR A 434 -17.86 9.92 -8.93
CA TYR A 434 -19.15 10.28 -8.36
C TYR A 434 -19.96 9.06 -7.94
N LEU A 435 -20.77 9.28 -6.91
CA LEU A 435 -21.84 8.40 -6.45
C LEU A 435 -23.10 9.24 -6.25
N TYR A 436 -24.06 9.09 -7.13
CA TYR A 436 -25.36 9.76 -7.07
C TYR A 436 -26.43 8.78 -6.64
N ILE A 437 -27.18 9.11 -5.58
CA ILE A 437 -28.28 8.30 -5.07
C ILE A 437 -29.51 9.19 -4.97
N ASN A 438 -30.54 8.90 -5.76
CA ASN A 438 -31.76 9.67 -5.81
C ASN A 438 -32.96 8.78 -5.46
N GLY A 439 -33.70 9.12 -4.41
CA GLY A 439 -34.84 8.38 -3.89
C GLY A 439 -36.16 9.12 -4.04
N ASN A 440 -37.22 8.34 -4.17
CA ASN A 440 -38.60 8.81 -4.06
C ASN A 440 -39.40 7.76 -3.27
N SER A 441 -39.94 8.16 -2.14
CA SER A 441 -40.58 7.24 -1.20
C SER A 441 -41.85 7.79 -0.57
N GLU A 442 -42.65 6.91 0.03
CA GLU A 442 -43.86 7.25 0.78
C GLU A 442 -43.91 6.49 2.10
N ILE A 443 -44.09 7.19 3.19
CA ILE A 443 -44.43 6.62 4.50
C ILE A 443 -45.94 6.57 4.64
N LYS A 444 -46.49 5.38 4.76
CA LYS A 444 -47.93 5.16 5.00
C LYS A 444 -48.27 5.44 6.45
N ASN A 445 -49.58 5.64 6.74
CA ASN A 445 -50.05 5.92 8.11
C ASN A 445 -49.76 4.81 9.15
N ASN A 446 -49.47 3.58 8.68
CA ASN A 446 -49.09 2.46 9.53
C ASN A 446 -47.55 2.31 9.69
N GLY A 447 -46.77 3.27 9.23
CA GLY A 447 -45.31 3.23 9.31
C GLY A 447 -44.60 2.42 8.21
N THR A 448 -45.33 1.81 7.27
CA THR A 448 -44.72 1.13 6.14
C THR A 448 -44.11 2.15 5.16
N LEU A 449 -42.86 1.96 4.78
CA LEU A 449 -42.18 2.72 3.73
C LEU A 449 -42.24 1.94 2.42
N THR A 450 -42.61 2.64 1.35
CA THR A 450 -42.52 2.11 -0.03
C THR A 450 -41.80 3.14 -0.88
N GLY A 451 -40.95 2.70 -1.80
CA GLY A 451 -40.24 3.67 -2.64
C GLY A 451 -39.35 3.03 -3.70
N THR A 452 -38.72 3.93 -4.42
CA THR A 452 -37.68 3.62 -5.40
C THR A 452 -36.47 4.48 -5.10
N PHE A 453 -35.26 3.96 -5.38
CA PHE A 453 -34.09 4.80 -5.51
C PHE A 453 -33.24 4.34 -6.70
N THR A 454 -32.52 5.28 -7.26
CA THR A 454 -31.58 5.05 -8.36
C THR A 454 -30.18 5.40 -7.89
N ILE A 455 -29.22 4.53 -8.21
CA ILE A 455 -27.78 4.75 -8.03
C ILE A 455 -27.15 4.93 -9.39
N GLU A 456 -26.34 5.95 -9.54
CA GLU A 456 -25.39 6.15 -10.65
C GLU A 456 -23.98 6.37 -10.09
N ALA A 457 -22.98 5.70 -10.65
CA ALA A 457 -21.60 5.84 -10.18
C ALA A 457 -20.60 5.71 -11.32
N GLU A 458 -19.43 6.37 -11.14
CA GLU A 458 -18.29 6.32 -12.06
C GLU A 458 -16.99 6.07 -11.29
N GLY A 459 -15.95 5.62 -12.00
CA GLY A 459 -14.61 5.40 -11.48
C GLY A 459 -14.58 4.41 -10.31
N GLN A 460 -13.93 4.77 -9.21
CA GLN A 460 -13.85 3.91 -8.01
C GLN A 460 -15.22 3.67 -7.35
N SER A 461 -16.14 4.61 -7.49
CA SER A 461 -17.52 4.42 -7.01
C SER A 461 -18.27 3.39 -7.86
N ASP A 462 -18.11 3.40 -9.19
CA ASP A 462 -18.64 2.35 -10.08
C ASP A 462 -18.09 0.98 -9.70
N ALA A 463 -16.78 0.86 -9.52
CA ALA A 463 -16.12 -0.37 -9.09
C ALA A 463 -16.68 -0.90 -7.76
N ALA A 464 -16.89 0.00 -6.79
CA ALA A 464 -17.44 -0.35 -5.48
C ALA A 464 -18.90 -0.81 -5.58
N VAL A 465 -19.72 -0.13 -6.38
CA VAL A 465 -21.13 -0.50 -6.62
C VAL A 465 -21.22 -1.82 -7.38
N ARG A 466 -20.45 -2.02 -8.46
CA ARG A 466 -20.39 -3.29 -9.21
C ARG A 466 -19.84 -4.45 -8.40
N GLY A 467 -19.17 -4.19 -7.29
CA GLY A 467 -18.67 -5.24 -6.41
C GLY A 467 -19.72 -6.22 -5.88
N VAL A 468 -21.03 -5.97 -6.07
CA VAL A 468 -22.10 -6.96 -5.82
C VAL A 468 -22.13 -8.06 -6.87
N PHE A 469 -21.58 -7.82 -8.05
CA PHE A 469 -21.50 -8.74 -9.17
C PHE A 469 -20.10 -9.34 -9.35
N THR A 470 -19.06 -8.53 -9.11
CA THR A 470 -17.66 -8.90 -9.38
C THR A 470 -17.24 -10.09 -8.54
N TYR A 471 -16.67 -11.11 -9.20
CA TYR A 471 -16.27 -12.39 -8.60
C TYR A 471 -17.39 -13.19 -7.92
N ALA A 472 -18.66 -12.80 -8.13
CA ALA A 472 -19.82 -13.49 -7.61
C ALA A 472 -20.50 -14.32 -8.71
N PRO A 473 -20.87 -15.60 -8.46
CA PRO A 473 -21.68 -16.37 -9.38
C PRO A 473 -22.99 -15.65 -9.73
N ILE A 474 -23.40 -15.67 -10.99
CA ILE A 474 -24.64 -14.99 -11.46
C ILE A 474 -25.86 -15.40 -10.63
N ALA A 475 -25.94 -16.66 -10.23
CA ALA A 475 -27.02 -17.18 -9.40
C ALA A 475 -27.14 -16.47 -8.03
N THR A 476 -26.09 -15.82 -7.54
CA THR A 476 -26.08 -15.12 -6.24
C THR A 476 -26.29 -13.60 -6.37
N TRP A 477 -26.39 -13.06 -7.57
CA TRP A 477 -26.50 -11.62 -7.78
C TRP A 477 -27.74 -11.01 -7.13
N HIS A 478 -28.91 -11.67 -7.29
CA HIS A 478 -30.14 -11.21 -6.67
C HIS A 478 -30.01 -11.11 -5.14
N ASP A 479 -29.47 -12.15 -4.50
CA ASP A 479 -29.25 -12.17 -3.05
C ASP A 479 -28.27 -11.10 -2.60
N ASN A 480 -27.22 -10.81 -3.40
CA ASN A 480 -26.25 -9.77 -3.08
C ASN A 480 -26.88 -8.38 -3.18
N LEU A 481 -27.76 -8.15 -4.16
CA LEU A 481 -28.51 -6.90 -4.30
C LEU A 481 -29.50 -6.71 -3.15
N GLU A 482 -30.23 -7.75 -2.75
CA GLU A 482 -31.13 -7.72 -1.62
C GLU A 482 -30.39 -7.45 -0.30
N LYS A 483 -29.22 -8.04 -0.11
CA LYS A 483 -28.36 -7.78 1.07
C LYS A 483 -27.97 -6.32 1.23
N GLU A 484 -27.84 -5.54 0.16
CA GLU A 484 -27.55 -4.10 0.26
C GLU A 484 -28.72 -3.34 0.91
N LEU A 485 -29.98 -3.74 0.63
CA LEU A 485 -31.16 -3.19 1.34
C LEU A 485 -31.20 -3.63 2.80
N LEU A 486 -30.94 -4.93 3.06
CA LEU A 486 -30.99 -5.51 4.40
C LEU A 486 -29.96 -4.91 5.36
N LYS A 487 -28.84 -4.40 4.84
CA LYS A 487 -27.85 -3.65 5.64
C LYS A 487 -28.42 -2.33 6.21
N VAL A 488 -29.36 -1.70 5.49
CA VAL A 488 -29.98 -0.43 5.91
C VAL A 488 -31.19 -0.70 6.80
N SER A 489 -31.99 -1.70 6.45
CA SER A 489 -33.15 -2.11 7.24
C SER A 489 -33.36 -3.63 7.15
N PRO A 490 -33.32 -4.37 8.27
CA PRO A 490 -33.48 -5.82 8.26
C PRO A 490 -34.86 -6.31 7.81
N ASN A 491 -35.86 -5.42 7.77
CA ASN A 491 -37.22 -5.71 7.32
C ASN A 491 -37.44 -5.31 5.86
N ALA A 492 -36.41 -4.88 5.13
CA ALA A 492 -36.54 -4.46 3.74
C ALA A 492 -36.89 -5.67 2.84
N ILE A 493 -37.82 -5.44 1.92
CA ILE A 493 -38.27 -6.41 0.92
C ILE A 493 -37.94 -5.82 -0.43
N LEU A 494 -37.06 -6.47 -1.18
CA LEU A 494 -36.76 -6.13 -2.56
C LEU A 494 -37.95 -6.54 -3.44
N LYS A 495 -38.61 -5.59 -4.10
CA LYS A 495 -39.72 -5.87 -5.05
C LYS A 495 -39.20 -6.03 -6.46
N GLU A 496 -38.32 -5.15 -6.88
CA GLU A 496 -37.73 -5.16 -8.21
C GLU A 496 -36.36 -4.46 -8.19
N VAL A 497 -35.45 -4.91 -9.00
CA VAL A 497 -34.19 -4.24 -9.29
C VAL A 497 -33.86 -4.33 -10.77
N THR A 498 -33.52 -3.21 -11.36
CA THR A 498 -32.99 -3.13 -12.73
C THR A 498 -31.58 -2.54 -12.67
N HIS A 499 -30.71 -2.99 -13.55
CA HIS A 499 -29.34 -2.49 -13.61
C HIS A 499 -28.77 -2.54 -15.01
N THR A 500 -27.76 -1.71 -15.27
CA THR A 500 -26.95 -1.78 -16.50
C THR A 500 -26.34 -3.17 -16.61
N LYS A 501 -26.17 -3.65 -17.84
CA LYS A 501 -25.56 -4.96 -18.08
C LYS A 501 -24.14 -4.98 -17.54
N ASN A 502 -23.85 -5.89 -16.61
CA ASN A 502 -22.54 -5.92 -15.94
C ASN A 502 -21.39 -6.23 -16.91
N SER A 503 -21.62 -7.05 -17.94
CA SER A 503 -20.63 -7.35 -18.98
C SER A 503 -20.32 -6.17 -19.92
N ASP A 504 -21.09 -5.08 -19.86
CA ASP A 504 -20.88 -3.86 -20.66
C ASP A 504 -20.23 -2.75 -19.81
N TYR A 505 -19.51 -3.12 -18.77
CA TYR A 505 -18.91 -2.18 -17.82
C TYR A 505 -17.96 -1.19 -18.51
N GLN A 506 -17.29 -1.59 -19.58
CA GLN A 506 -16.33 -0.74 -20.31
C GLN A 506 -17.02 0.48 -20.97
N ASN A 507 -18.24 0.31 -21.48
CA ASN A 507 -18.93 1.36 -22.23
C ASN A 507 -19.88 2.20 -21.37
N THR A 508 -20.43 1.63 -20.28
CA THR A 508 -21.55 2.24 -19.56
C THR A 508 -21.31 2.29 -18.06
N PRO A 509 -21.34 3.49 -17.42
CA PRO A 509 -21.34 3.62 -15.97
C PRO A 509 -22.45 2.78 -15.34
N VAL A 510 -22.22 2.32 -14.10
CA VAL A 510 -23.24 1.56 -13.39
C VAL A 510 -24.43 2.43 -13.07
N LYS A 511 -25.61 1.93 -13.42
CA LYS A 511 -26.89 2.50 -13.03
C LYS A 511 -27.78 1.39 -12.54
N MET A 512 -28.38 1.57 -11.36
CA MET A 512 -29.29 0.60 -10.75
C MET A 512 -30.51 1.32 -10.24
N THR A 513 -31.69 0.73 -10.42
CA THR A 513 -32.93 1.21 -9.84
C THR A 513 -33.57 0.11 -9.01
N TYR A 514 -33.84 0.42 -7.75
CA TYR A 514 -34.46 -0.45 -6.77
C TYR A 514 -35.90 -0.01 -6.50
N THR A 515 -36.81 -0.97 -6.43
CA THR A 515 -38.15 -0.78 -5.87
C THR A 515 -38.26 -1.64 -4.62
N TYR A 516 -38.70 -1.05 -3.52
CA TYR A 516 -38.69 -1.71 -2.23
C TYR A 516 -39.91 -1.38 -1.36
N GLU A 517 -40.16 -2.25 -0.39
CA GLU A 517 -41.14 -2.05 0.68
C GLU A 517 -40.52 -2.45 2.03
N ILE A 518 -40.76 -1.64 3.06
CA ILE A 518 -40.24 -1.90 4.40
C ILE A 518 -41.38 -1.77 5.40
N PRO A 519 -41.98 -2.89 5.86
CA PRO A 519 -43.00 -2.86 6.91
C PRO A 519 -42.43 -2.32 8.22
N ASN A 520 -43.22 -1.51 8.93
CA ASN A 520 -42.87 -0.92 10.22
C ASN A 520 -41.55 -0.13 10.21
N TYR A 521 -41.27 0.56 9.10
CA TYR A 521 -40.05 1.36 8.94
C TYR A 521 -40.03 2.58 9.87
N ALA A 522 -41.10 3.40 9.83
CA ALA A 522 -41.30 4.50 10.74
C ALA A 522 -41.92 3.99 12.02
N MET A 523 -41.40 4.46 13.16
CA MET A 523 -42.06 4.25 14.44
C MET A 523 -43.27 5.19 14.51
N VAL A 524 -44.44 4.61 14.66
CA VAL A 524 -45.73 5.34 14.74
C VAL A 524 -46.35 5.10 16.10
N THR A 525 -46.48 6.17 16.88
CA THR A 525 -47.18 6.19 18.19
C THR A 525 -48.54 6.90 18.07
N GLU A 526 -49.22 7.13 19.19
CA GLU A 526 -50.43 7.94 19.20
C GLU A 526 -50.13 9.42 18.89
N ASP A 527 -48.94 9.91 19.31
CA ASP A 527 -48.57 11.32 19.28
C ASP A 527 -47.55 11.66 18.17
N GLU A 528 -46.75 10.69 17.73
CA GLU A 528 -45.60 10.97 16.87
C GLU A 528 -45.38 9.95 15.74
N VAL A 529 -44.69 10.39 14.69
CA VAL A 529 -44.05 9.57 13.65
C VAL A 529 -42.59 9.90 13.64
N ILE A 530 -41.73 8.87 13.84
CA ILE A 530 -40.29 9.01 13.95
C ILE A 530 -39.62 8.13 12.88
N PHE A 531 -38.75 8.70 12.06
CA PHE A 531 -38.04 7.98 11.01
C PHE A 531 -36.82 8.78 10.52
N THR A 532 -35.86 8.08 9.91
CA THR A 532 -34.83 8.69 9.08
C THR A 532 -35.13 8.31 7.62
N PRO A 533 -35.05 9.22 6.62
CA PRO A 533 -35.23 8.87 5.21
C PRO A 533 -34.31 7.72 4.79
N PHE A 534 -34.78 6.85 3.90
CA PHE A 534 -34.08 5.60 3.61
C PHE A 534 -32.72 5.83 2.92
N VAL A 535 -32.69 6.77 1.97
CA VAL A 535 -31.45 7.15 1.30
C VAL A 535 -30.50 7.82 2.27
N ALA A 536 -31.01 8.67 3.18
CA ALA A 536 -30.19 9.32 4.22
C ALA A 536 -29.43 8.32 5.08
N LYS A 537 -29.97 7.13 5.35
CA LYS A 537 -29.28 6.06 6.11
C LYS A 537 -28.07 5.47 5.40
N GLY A 538 -27.78 5.88 4.16
CA GLY A 538 -26.59 5.48 3.43
C GLY A 538 -26.70 4.08 2.81
N VAL A 539 -27.54 3.94 1.77
CA VAL A 539 -27.53 2.75 0.94
C VAL A 539 -26.19 2.65 0.20
N TYR A 540 -25.67 1.43 -0.02
CA TYR A 540 -24.38 1.22 -0.66
C TYR A 540 -23.18 1.85 0.06
N GLN A 541 -23.11 1.78 1.37
CA GLN A 541 -21.98 2.27 2.18
C GLN A 541 -20.63 1.69 1.75
N ARG A 542 -20.62 0.55 1.05
CA ARG A 542 -19.39 -0.02 0.46
C ARG A 542 -18.67 0.96 -0.50
N ALA A 543 -19.39 1.89 -1.12
CA ALA A 543 -18.84 2.96 -1.94
C ALA A 543 -18.53 4.24 -1.15
N MET A 544 -18.75 4.26 0.16
CA MET A 544 -18.54 5.39 1.06
C MET A 544 -17.43 5.08 2.08
N GLY A 545 -16.24 4.66 1.59
CA GLY A 545 -15.14 4.21 2.43
C GLY A 545 -14.68 5.22 3.50
N HIS A 546 -14.87 6.51 3.28
CA HIS A 546 -14.57 7.57 4.23
C HIS A 546 -15.37 7.45 5.54
N LEU A 547 -16.57 6.86 5.51
CA LEU A 547 -17.38 6.60 6.69
C LEU A 547 -16.74 5.61 7.68
N TYR A 548 -15.76 4.83 7.28
CA TYR A 548 -15.03 3.91 8.16
C TYR A 548 -13.80 4.55 8.82
N THR A 549 -13.54 5.85 8.57
CA THR A 549 -12.43 6.56 9.19
C THR A 549 -12.71 6.78 10.67
N ASN A 550 -11.74 6.48 11.52
CA ASN A 550 -11.84 6.79 12.95
C ASN A 550 -11.70 8.29 13.18
N THR A 551 -12.79 8.95 13.55
CA THR A 551 -12.87 10.40 13.81
C THR A 551 -12.74 10.78 15.29
N SER A 552 -12.32 9.84 16.17
CA SER A 552 -12.13 10.12 17.61
C SER A 552 -10.88 10.97 17.91
N TYR A 553 -9.96 11.10 16.96
CA TYR A 553 -8.80 11.97 17.12
C TYR A 553 -9.22 13.45 17.10
N GLU A 554 -8.76 14.25 18.06
CA GLU A 554 -8.92 15.70 17.99
C GLU A 554 -8.02 16.29 16.92
N GLU A 555 -6.76 15.92 16.93
CA GLU A 555 -5.74 16.28 15.95
C GLU A 555 -5.02 15.04 15.47
N ARG A 556 -4.36 15.13 14.32
CA ARG A 556 -3.50 14.06 13.79
C ARG A 556 -2.04 14.52 13.78
N VAL A 557 -1.16 13.59 14.10
CA VAL A 557 0.29 13.80 14.01
C VAL A 557 0.79 13.45 12.61
N TYR A 558 0.19 12.42 12.00
CA TYR A 558 0.65 11.89 10.72
C TYR A 558 -0.34 12.16 9.58
N PRO A 559 0.15 12.29 8.34
CA PRO A 559 -0.70 12.20 7.16
C PRO A 559 -1.55 10.93 7.18
N PHE A 560 -2.76 11.02 6.62
CA PHE A 560 -3.70 9.90 6.55
C PHE A 560 -4.23 9.73 5.14
N ARG A 561 -4.85 8.59 4.87
CA ARG A 561 -5.36 8.30 3.53
C ARG A 561 -6.73 7.65 3.52
N THR A 562 -7.48 7.92 2.46
CA THR A 562 -8.69 7.21 2.06
C THR A 562 -8.41 6.27 0.88
N GLY A 563 -9.45 5.65 0.33
CA GLY A 563 -9.33 4.84 -0.88
C GLY A 563 -9.07 5.67 -2.14
N CYS A 564 -9.82 6.78 -2.30
CA CYS A 564 -9.78 7.66 -3.46
C CYS A 564 -10.47 9.00 -3.13
N SER A 565 -10.35 10.01 -4.00
CA SER A 565 -11.26 11.15 -4.05
C SER A 565 -12.70 10.69 -4.34
N LEU A 566 -13.70 11.47 -3.96
CA LEU A 566 -15.10 11.08 -4.08
C LEU A 566 -16.01 12.31 -4.15
N LEU A 567 -16.98 12.28 -5.04
CA LEU A 567 -18.15 13.16 -5.05
C LEU A 567 -19.40 12.33 -4.73
N LEU A 568 -19.98 12.54 -3.57
CA LEU A 568 -21.22 11.89 -3.16
C LEU A 568 -22.36 12.91 -3.17
N GLU A 569 -23.45 12.58 -3.84
CA GLU A 569 -24.72 13.31 -3.75
C GLU A 569 -25.86 12.33 -3.45
N MET A 570 -26.62 12.63 -2.39
CA MET A 570 -27.74 11.83 -1.93
C MET A 570 -28.96 12.72 -1.79
N ASN A 571 -30.03 12.36 -2.49
CA ASN A 571 -31.28 13.12 -2.46
C ASN A 571 -32.45 12.16 -2.30
N GLU A 572 -33.47 12.57 -1.52
CA GLU A 572 -34.69 11.80 -1.38
C GLU A 572 -35.91 12.73 -1.18
N GLU A 573 -36.96 12.49 -1.94
CA GLU A 573 -38.29 13.05 -1.68
C GLU A 573 -39.14 12.00 -0.97
N VAL A 574 -39.61 12.33 0.24
CA VAL A 574 -40.42 11.43 1.07
C VAL A 574 -41.82 12.02 1.21
N LYS A 575 -42.81 11.34 0.66
CA LYS A 575 -44.21 11.68 0.92
C LYS A 575 -44.59 11.26 2.34
N LEU A 576 -44.96 12.25 3.17
CA LEU A 576 -45.22 12.06 4.57
C LEU A 576 -46.66 11.55 4.84
N PRO A 577 -46.88 10.75 5.91
CA PRO A 577 -48.21 10.43 6.40
C PRO A 577 -48.92 11.71 6.85
N LYS A 578 -50.15 11.63 7.36
CA LYS A 578 -50.81 12.78 7.96
C LYS A 578 -50.09 13.16 9.26
N TYR A 579 -49.78 14.42 9.42
CA TYR A 579 -49.17 15.00 10.64
C TYR A 579 -49.74 16.38 10.93
N LYS A 580 -49.55 16.89 12.16
CA LYS A 580 -49.97 18.22 12.58
C LYS A 580 -48.87 19.26 12.36
N GLU A 581 -47.68 18.95 12.85
CA GLU A 581 -46.53 19.82 12.76
C GLU A 581 -45.23 19.01 12.69
N VAL A 582 -44.16 19.65 12.20
CA VAL A 582 -42.82 19.13 12.25
C VAL A 582 -42.20 19.47 13.60
N VAL A 583 -41.85 18.47 14.40
CA VAL A 583 -41.27 18.65 15.74
C VAL A 583 -39.75 18.80 15.65
N TYR A 584 -39.11 18.00 14.79
CA TYR A 584 -37.65 18.01 14.66
C TYR A 584 -37.19 17.62 13.26
N LEU A 585 -36.24 18.37 12.73
CA LEU A 585 -35.46 18.07 11.55
C LEU A 585 -33.96 18.11 11.90
N PRO A 586 -33.16 17.14 11.51
CA PRO A 586 -31.71 17.22 11.71
C PRO A 586 -31.10 18.39 10.94
N GLU A 587 -30.17 19.10 11.55
CA GLU A 587 -29.41 20.20 10.95
C GLU A 587 -27.93 19.98 11.16
N ALA A 588 -27.14 20.12 10.11
CA ALA A 588 -25.69 20.04 10.15
C ALA A 588 -25.07 21.22 9.41
N GLU A 589 -24.07 21.83 10.01
CA GLU A 589 -23.37 22.97 9.41
C GLU A 589 -22.62 22.57 8.13
N ALA A 590 -22.70 23.38 7.11
CA ALA A 590 -21.90 23.20 5.92
C ALA A 590 -20.42 23.44 6.24
N VAL A 591 -19.56 22.64 5.65
CA VAL A 591 -18.11 22.77 5.78
C VAL A 591 -17.46 22.83 4.41
N SER A 592 -16.46 23.69 4.27
CA SER A 592 -15.60 23.75 3.09
C SER A 592 -14.15 23.89 3.54
N GLY A 593 -13.30 22.99 3.10
CA GLY A 593 -11.89 22.97 3.51
C GLY A 593 -10.98 22.22 2.56
N LYS A 594 -9.71 22.14 2.90
CA LYS A 594 -8.70 21.49 2.05
C LYS A 594 -8.89 19.97 1.94
N GLY A 595 -9.45 19.33 2.97
CA GLY A 595 -9.65 17.89 3.00
C GLY A 595 -10.96 17.45 2.38
N ALA A 596 -12.07 18.11 2.77
CA ALA A 596 -13.40 17.76 2.33
C ALA A 596 -14.33 18.96 2.36
N ASP A 597 -15.42 18.87 1.57
CA ASP A 597 -16.60 19.74 1.68
C ASP A 597 -17.80 18.90 2.08
N TYR A 598 -18.73 19.53 2.79
CA TYR A 598 -19.99 18.94 3.20
C TYR A 598 -21.12 19.98 3.15
N SER A 599 -22.28 19.57 2.66
CA SER A 599 -23.55 20.27 2.84
C SER A 599 -24.68 19.26 2.97
N GLY A 600 -25.66 19.55 3.81
CA GLY A 600 -26.85 18.71 3.99
C GLY A 600 -28.03 19.53 4.48
N SER A 601 -29.23 19.17 4.05
CA SER A 601 -30.46 19.83 4.46
C SER A 601 -31.66 18.89 4.47
N TYR A 602 -32.61 19.19 5.36
CA TYR A 602 -33.96 18.69 5.34
C TYR A 602 -34.92 19.85 5.18
N GLU A 603 -35.87 19.73 4.27
CA GLU A 603 -36.92 20.71 4.07
C GLU A 603 -38.28 20.03 4.00
N VAL A 604 -39.30 20.63 4.61
CA VAL A 604 -40.68 20.12 4.53
C VAL A 604 -41.57 21.17 3.89
N SER A 605 -42.20 20.79 2.78
CA SER A 605 -43.22 21.60 2.11
C SER A 605 -44.46 20.77 1.90
N LYS A 606 -45.59 21.24 2.48
CA LYS A 606 -46.84 20.50 2.49
C LYS A 606 -46.65 19.13 3.16
N ARG A 607 -46.68 18.06 2.37
CA ARG A 607 -46.48 16.66 2.83
C ARG A 607 -45.31 15.99 2.12
N ILE A 608 -44.36 16.77 1.62
CA ILE A 608 -43.12 16.29 1.02
C ILE A 608 -41.98 16.74 1.91
N LEU A 609 -41.20 15.80 2.40
CA LEU A 609 -39.91 16.01 3.01
C LEU A 609 -38.86 15.83 1.89
N THR A 610 -38.01 16.81 1.71
CA THR A 610 -36.87 16.75 0.81
C THR A 610 -35.59 16.65 1.63
N PHE A 611 -34.80 15.62 1.38
CA PHE A 611 -33.45 15.43 1.90
C PHE A 611 -32.45 15.66 0.79
N ASN A 612 -31.43 16.47 1.06
CA ASN A 612 -30.27 16.66 0.17
C ASN A 612 -28.99 16.58 0.98
N GLN A 613 -28.00 15.88 0.44
CA GLN A 613 -26.67 15.80 1.04
C GLN A 613 -25.61 15.72 -0.06
N LYS A 614 -24.53 16.51 0.11
CA LYS A 614 -23.37 16.48 -0.76
C LYS A 614 -22.10 16.39 0.08
N VAL A 615 -21.22 15.45 -0.28
CA VAL A 615 -19.90 15.24 0.33
C VAL A 615 -18.87 15.20 -0.78
N THR A 616 -17.79 15.98 -0.64
CA THR A 616 -16.66 15.96 -1.56
C THR A 616 -15.40 15.60 -0.79
N ILE A 617 -14.80 14.45 -1.09
CA ILE A 617 -13.48 14.04 -0.60
C ILE A 617 -12.47 14.41 -1.68
N LYS A 618 -11.59 15.39 -1.41
CA LYS A 618 -10.85 16.09 -2.47
C LYS A 618 -9.64 15.34 -3.01
N LYS A 619 -9.08 14.42 -2.25
CA LYS A 619 -7.83 13.70 -2.59
C LYS A 619 -7.77 12.39 -1.81
N ARG A 620 -6.73 11.62 -2.06
CA ARG A 620 -6.51 10.33 -1.38
C ARG A 620 -5.63 10.47 -0.15
N ILE A 621 -4.53 11.21 -0.25
CA ILE A 621 -3.55 11.42 0.84
C ILE A 621 -3.73 12.83 1.40
N PHE A 622 -3.91 12.93 2.70
CA PHE A 622 -4.20 14.16 3.44
C PHE A 622 -3.08 14.46 4.41
N GLN A 623 -2.77 15.74 4.56
CA GLN A 623 -1.87 16.22 5.60
C GLN A 623 -2.63 16.42 6.92
N PRO A 624 -1.95 16.48 8.08
CA PRO A 624 -2.61 16.68 9.38
C PRO A 624 -3.53 17.91 9.42
N GLU A 625 -3.16 18.99 8.73
CA GLU A 625 -3.96 20.22 8.65
C GLU A 625 -5.27 20.09 7.84
N ASP A 626 -5.40 19.04 7.03
CA ASP A 626 -6.66 18.73 6.32
C ASP A 626 -7.70 18.09 7.22
N TRP A 627 -7.27 17.62 8.40
CA TRP A 627 -8.07 16.76 9.29
C TRP A 627 -9.36 17.41 9.78
N SER A 628 -9.31 18.68 10.17
CA SER A 628 -10.48 19.36 10.73
C SER A 628 -11.67 19.33 9.76
N SER A 629 -11.49 19.75 8.51
CA SER A 629 -12.57 19.76 7.51
C SER A 629 -13.01 18.34 7.12
N PHE A 630 -12.06 17.39 7.03
CA PHE A 630 -12.38 15.98 6.75
C PHE A 630 -13.20 15.36 7.89
N LYS A 631 -12.75 15.51 9.15
CA LYS A 631 -13.44 15.01 10.35
C LYS A 631 -14.86 15.56 10.43
N THR A 632 -15.02 16.87 10.25
CA THR A 632 -16.32 17.53 10.32
C THR A 632 -17.27 17.03 9.22
N ALA A 633 -16.79 16.91 7.97
CA ALA A 633 -17.61 16.40 6.87
C ALA A 633 -18.11 14.97 7.15
N VAL A 634 -17.22 14.07 7.63
CA VAL A 634 -17.57 12.69 7.95
C VAL A 634 -18.57 12.63 9.12
N ASN A 635 -18.33 13.41 10.18
CA ASN A 635 -19.22 13.42 11.35
C ASN A 635 -20.60 14.01 11.02
N ASN A 636 -20.66 15.07 10.22
CA ASN A 636 -21.93 15.66 9.78
C ASN A 636 -22.72 14.68 8.90
N GLN A 637 -22.05 13.95 8.02
CA GLN A 637 -22.71 12.90 7.24
C GLN A 637 -23.29 11.81 8.16
N ARG A 638 -22.49 11.29 9.11
CA ARG A 638 -22.95 10.28 10.08
C ARG A 638 -24.13 10.79 10.91
N TYR A 639 -24.04 12.02 11.39
CA TYR A 639 -25.11 12.65 12.15
C TYR A 639 -26.42 12.66 11.35
N MET A 640 -26.41 13.12 10.11
CA MET A 640 -27.59 13.13 9.24
C MET A 640 -28.11 11.73 8.86
N MET A 641 -27.26 10.70 8.93
CA MET A 641 -27.65 9.29 8.71
C MET A 641 -28.36 8.69 9.94
N GLU A 642 -28.05 9.15 11.13
CA GLU A 642 -28.48 8.57 12.41
C GLU A 642 -29.69 9.32 13.01
N GLU A 643 -29.68 10.65 12.92
CA GLU A 643 -30.73 11.48 13.52
C GLU A 643 -32.07 11.33 12.81
N PRO A 644 -33.17 11.18 13.57
CA PRO A 644 -34.49 11.01 12.99
C PRO A 644 -35.19 12.35 12.69
N VAL A 645 -36.11 12.28 11.75
CA VAL A 645 -37.20 13.28 11.60
C VAL A 645 -38.31 12.92 12.54
N ILE A 646 -38.89 13.91 13.26
CA ILE A 646 -40.00 13.73 14.21
C ILE A 646 -41.15 14.62 13.78
N LEU A 647 -42.33 14.00 13.61
CA LEU A 647 -43.58 14.66 13.25
C LEU A 647 -44.62 14.42 14.34
N ALA A 648 -45.35 15.43 14.77
CA ALA A 648 -46.52 15.27 15.64
C ALA A 648 -47.75 14.80 14.85
N ARG A 649 -48.57 13.92 15.42
CA ARG A 649 -49.80 13.38 14.82
C ARG A 649 -51.05 14.11 15.19
#